data_10751c3c76f712811be11ed2c82b1f6d
#
_entry.id   10751c3c76f712811be11ed2c82b1f6d
#
_cell.length_a   1.000
_cell.length_b   1.000
_cell.length_c   1.000
_cell.angle_alpha   90.00
_cell.angle_beta   90.00
_cell.angle_gamma   90.00
#
_symmetry.space_group_name_H-M   'P 1'
#
loop_
_entity.id
_entity.type
_entity.pdbx_description
1 polymer ?
#
loop_
_entity_poly.entity_id
_entity_poly.type
_entity_poly.pdbx_seq_one_letter_code
_entity_poly.pdbx_strand_id
1 'polypeptide(L)'
;MPAETKAAVQLEIAHVLFIDIVGYSKLLISEQSELLGVLNNAVREAGESRSAEADGQLVRLPTGDGMALVFRHSPEQPARCALEISQALKDYPKLQVRMGIHSGPVNEVADVNERANIAGAGINIAQRVMDCGDAGHILLSKHVAEDLQHYSEWRPYLHDVGQCEVKHEEMISIVNLYTKELGNPNPPRLKPTGIEVRRRRRRNAFLLAGSCLAALLIAGFFLLPRASARKVDKSIAVLPFTNLSDDKENAYFADGVQDDVLTNLSKIGDLKVISRTSVMQYRGQTPNVREIGKALGVSNILEGSVRRSGNKVRVNVQLIDANTDEHIWANDYDRDVTDVFAIQSDLAQKIAEALQAKLSPGERSQMTRKPTENGEAYLAFVQARDLSCAFEDLEKLKQGEQLFERAVDLDPNFALAIARYSQLESWIVHTFDPTPARREKARALAERALQLQPDLPEAHLARGISYYYGDNNYEAALKEFEIARRGLPNESEIYLYIGAIQRRQGKWAESTGNLEKAVSLNPKDVWSLQQLTFNYQMLRDYKKANNTIDRALALNPTGLEPLEVKAKLAIAENGDFSVAEKAFDAVKSVAMSKEQKLKTTGSRIDVFLAERKYQEALQLAESVRDDDLAAFIPHVWSKYFYIGLARRGLLDEDGARAAFLKAKASAEEQVKRTPDAEDSHIQLAKTLAFLGERDAALAEAQRASELRPESKDAFGGPEIMEGVAEVHAVLGNNDRAIEILEGLLTRPSGVTAQLLKVNPIWDPLRGDPHFQALIDKYGAKA
;
A
#
# COMPACT_ATOMS: atom_id res chain seq x y z
N MET A 1 16.01 -43.05 33.59
CA MET A 1 15.72 -43.65 32.29
C MET A 1 16.79 -43.18 31.32
N PRO A 2 17.47 -44.06 30.59
CA PRO A 2 18.52 -43.62 29.68
C PRO A 2 17.88 -42.98 28.43
N ALA A 3 18.54 -41.93 27.93
CA ALA A 3 18.14 -41.20 26.73
C ALA A 3 18.25 -42.13 25.49
N GLU A 4 17.15 -42.28 24.75
CA GLU A 4 17.14 -42.89 23.43
C GLU A 4 18.00 -42.05 22.49
N THR A 5 19.10 -42.62 22.06
CA THR A 5 19.94 -42.11 20.98
C THR A 5 19.14 -42.18 19.68
N LYS A 6 18.71 -41.01 19.13
CA LYS A 6 18.18 -40.93 17.77
C LYS A 6 19.24 -41.51 16.81
N ALA A 7 18.89 -42.59 16.12
CA ALA A 7 19.70 -43.15 15.07
C ALA A 7 19.95 -42.07 14.00
N ALA A 8 21.21 -41.84 13.63
CA ALA A 8 21.59 -40.91 12.60
C ALA A 8 20.96 -41.38 11.27
N VAL A 9 20.19 -40.53 10.60
CA VAL A 9 19.63 -40.80 9.27
C VAL A 9 20.78 -40.97 8.29
N GLN A 10 20.97 -42.17 7.79
CA GLN A 10 22.04 -42.49 6.84
C GLN A 10 21.54 -42.13 5.44
N LEU A 11 21.93 -40.98 4.92
CA LEU A 11 21.64 -40.53 3.56
C LEU A 11 22.62 -41.19 2.58
N GLU A 12 22.12 -41.81 1.54
CA GLU A 12 22.92 -42.33 0.41
C GLU A 12 22.46 -41.68 -0.91
N ILE A 13 23.35 -41.63 -1.90
CA ILE A 13 23.00 -41.22 -3.25
C ILE A 13 22.60 -42.47 -4.02
N ALA A 14 21.35 -42.45 -4.57
CA ALA A 14 20.83 -43.51 -5.42
C ALA A 14 20.36 -42.97 -6.75
N HIS A 15 20.25 -43.88 -7.71
CA HIS A 15 19.84 -43.59 -9.09
C HIS A 15 18.42 -44.12 -9.29
N VAL A 16 17.47 -43.24 -9.50
CA VAL A 16 16.02 -43.56 -9.52
C VAL A 16 15.47 -43.53 -10.94
N LEU A 17 14.85 -44.62 -11.33
CA LEU A 17 13.99 -44.66 -12.50
C LEU A 17 12.53 -44.69 -12.07
N PHE A 18 11.80 -43.64 -12.36
CA PHE A 18 10.37 -43.53 -12.10
C PHE A 18 9.57 -43.85 -13.39
N ILE A 19 8.58 -44.69 -13.28
CA ILE A 19 7.78 -45.19 -14.41
C ILE A 19 6.30 -44.98 -14.10
N ASP A 20 5.52 -44.47 -15.04
CA ASP A 20 4.11 -44.18 -14.89
C ASP A 20 3.33 -44.60 -16.15
N ILE A 21 2.12 -45.19 -15.98
CA ILE A 21 1.24 -45.57 -17.06
C ILE A 21 0.39 -44.38 -17.49
N VAL A 22 0.56 -43.93 -18.71
CA VAL A 22 -0.15 -42.75 -19.25
C VAL A 22 -1.65 -43.01 -19.35
N GLY A 23 -2.46 -42.19 -18.66
CA GLY A 23 -3.92 -42.29 -18.71
C GLY A 23 -4.52 -43.39 -17.84
N TYR A 24 -3.77 -43.98 -16.91
CA TYR A 24 -4.19 -45.07 -16.01
C TYR A 24 -5.53 -44.78 -15.30
N SER A 25 -5.76 -43.60 -14.80
CA SER A 25 -7.00 -43.22 -14.11
C SER A 25 -8.27 -43.18 -15.01
N LYS A 26 -8.11 -43.32 -16.33
CA LYS A 26 -9.21 -43.35 -17.28
C LYS A 26 -9.60 -44.77 -17.69
N LEU A 27 -8.86 -45.78 -17.27
CA LEU A 27 -9.07 -47.21 -17.60
C LEU A 27 -10.05 -47.82 -16.62
N LEU A 28 -10.73 -48.91 -17.08
CA LEU A 28 -11.54 -49.72 -16.20
C LEU A 28 -10.68 -50.49 -15.20
N ILE A 29 -11.21 -50.84 -14.02
CA ILE A 29 -10.45 -51.51 -12.94
C ILE A 29 -9.80 -52.83 -13.42
N SER A 30 -10.49 -53.57 -14.26
CA SER A 30 -9.95 -54.81 -14.86
C SER A 30 -8.77 -54.54 -15.80
N GLU A 31 -8.86 -53.46 -16.61
CA GLU A 31 -7.77 -53.05 -17.51
C GLU A 31 -6.57 -52.51 -16.73
N GLN A 32 -6.82 -51.75 -15.64
CA GLN A 32 -5.77 -51.28 -14.74
C GLN A 32 -4.93 -52.40 -14.15
N SER A 33 -5.61 -53.46 -13.70
CA SER A 33 -4.94 -54.63 -13.10
C SER A 33 -4.15 -55.44 -14.17
N GLU A 34 -4.69 -55.57 -15.37
CA GLU A 34 -4.03 -56.25 -16.47
C GLU A 34 -2.77 -55.52 -16.94
N LEU A 35 -2.86 -54.19 -17.17
CA LEU A 35 -1.75 -53.39 -17.67
C LEU A 35 -0.65 -53.23 -16.60
N LEU A 36 -1.01 -53.12 -15.32
CA LEU A 36 -0.05 -53.12 -14.25
C LEU A 36 0.67 -54.48 -14.13
N GLY A 37 -0.02 -55.59 -14.37
CA GLY A 37 0.57 -56.91 -14.46
C GLY A 37 1.60 -57.06 -15.60
N VAL A 38 1.28 -56.50 -16.78
CA VAL A 38 2.21 -56.47 -17.93
C VAL A 38 3.44 -55.62 -17.61
N LEU A 39 3.28 -54.43 -16.99
CA LEU A 39 4.38 -53.57 -16.58
C LEU A 39 5.28 -54.28 -15.57
N ASN A 40 4.71 -54.92 -14.55
CA ASN A 40 5.44 -55.64 -13.54
C ASN A 40 6.29 -56.80 -14.15
N ASN A 41 5.75 -57.48 -15.14
CA ASN A 41 6.49 -58.57 -15.83
C ASN A 41 7.63 -57.96 -16.68
N ALA A 42 7.39 -56.90 -17.44
CA ALA A 42 8.43 -56.22 -18.21
C ALA A 42 9.58 -55.76 -17.35
N VAL A 43 9.30 -55.17 -16.16
CA VAL A 43 10.33 -54.77 -15.18
C VAL A 43 11.08 -55.98 -14.59
N ARG A 44 10.39 -57.08 -14.34
CA ARG A 44 11.05 -58.32 -13.81
C ARG A 44 11.93 -59.01 -14.86
N GLU A 45 11.57 -58.93 -16.11
CA GLU A 45 12.30 -59.56 -17.23
C GLU A 45 13.47 -58.71 -17.72
N ALA A 46 13.49 -57.42 -17.43
CA ALA A 46 14.61 -56.53 -17.74
C ALA A 46 15.91 -57.01 -17.11
N GLY A 47 16.96 -57.19 -17.93
CA GLY A 47 18.24 -57.79 -17.56
C GLY A 47 18.91 -56.99 -16.42
N GLU A 48 18.97 -55.67 -16.53
CA GLU A 48 19.51 -54.82 -15.49
C GLU A 48 18.73 -54.90 -14.18
N SER A 49 17.40 -54.98 -14.26
CA SER A 49 16.57 -55.12 -13.04
C SER A 49 16.85 -56.44 -12.33
N ARG A 50 16.98 -57.56 -13.10
CA ARG A 50 17.29 -58.89 -12.54
C ARG A 50 18.73 -58.94 -11.90
N SER A 51 19.70 -58.36 -12.58
CA SER A 51 21.07 -58.32 -12.08
C SER A 51 21.17 -57.52 -10.78
N ALA A 52 20.62 -56.31 -10.79
CA ALA A 52 20.64 -55.42 -9.60
C ALA A 52 19.83 -56.00 -8.42
N GLU A 53 18.77 -56.77 -8.67
CA GLU A 53 18.00 -57.46 -7.63
C GLU A 53 18.76 -58.66 -7.05
N ALA A 54 19.46 -59.46 -7.90
CA ALA A 54 20.28 -60.57 -7.45
C ALA A 54 21.48 -60.11 -6.56
N ASP A 55 22.01 -58.92 -6.84
CA ASP A 55 23.09 -58.30 -6.08
C ASP A 55 22.61 -57.52 -4.84
N GLY A 56 21.30 -57.48 -4.57
CA GLY A 56 20.70 -56.74 -3.47
C GLY A 56 20.80 -55.19 -3.62
N GLN A 57 21.01 -54.73 -4.86
CA GLN A 57 21.25 -53.30 -5.18
C GLN A 57 20.04 -52.61 -5.78
N LEU A 58 18.86 -53.26 -5.87
CA LEU A 58 17.61 -52.72 -6.39
C LEU A 58 16.51 -52.73 -5.32
N VAL A 59 15.84 -51.59 -5.15
CA VAL A 59 14.59 -51.55 -4.40
C VAL A 59 13.47 -51.09 -5.31
N ARG A 60 12.34 -51.82 -5.26
CA ARG A 60 11.14 -51.52 -6.05
C ARG A 60 10.05 -50.92 -5.18
N LEU A 61 9.55 -49.74 -5.57
CA LEU A 61 8.52 -48.98 -4.87
C LEU A 61 7.29 -48.84 -5.70
N PRO A 62 6.19 -49.55 -5.45
CA PRO A 62 4.93 -49.37 -6.17
C PRO A 62 4.34 -47.98 -5.89
N THR A 63 3.85 -47.27 -6.92
CA THR A 63 3.27 -45.93 -6.80
C THR A 63 1.78 -45.87 -7.16
N GLY A 64 1.13 -47.02 -7.36
CA GLY A 64 -0.29 -47.13 -7.67
C GLY A 64 -0.54 -47.26 -9.18
N ASP A 65 -0.17 -46.32 -9.98
CA ASP A 65 -0.23 -46.27 -11.44
C ASP A 65 1.10 -46.56 -12.14
N GLY A 66 2.12 -46.93 -11.39
CA GLY A 66 3.46 -47.21 -11.85
C GLY A 66 4.38 -47.70 -10.75
N MET A 67 5.68 -47.39 -10.87
CA MET A 67 6.66 -47.72 -9.83
C MET A 67 7.92 -46.87 -9.93
N ALA A 68 8.67 -46.80 -8.82
CA ALA A 68 10.03 -46.31 -8.81
C ALA A 68 10.99 -47.48 -8.58
N LEU A 69 12.05 -47.54 -9.38
CA LEU A 69 13.16 -48.47 -9.26
C LEU A 69 14.40 -47.70 -8.74
N VAL A 70 14.92 -48.09 -7.59
CA VAL A 70 16.02 -47.38 -6.94
C VAL A 70 17.25 -48.23 -7.01
N PHE A 71 18.25 -47.82 -7.81
CA PHE A 71 19.54 -48.48 -8.03
C PHE A 71 20.63 -47.81 -7.18
N ARG A 72 21.50 -48.59 -6.58
CA ARG A 72 22.52 -48.10 -5.65
C ARG A 72 23.94 -48.00 -6.22
N HIS A 73 24.19 -48.45 -7.45
CA HIS A 73 25.54 -48.67 -7.94
C HIS A 73 26.00 -47.74 -9.04
N SER A 74 25.20 -47.51 -10.10
CA SER A 74 25.63 -46.76 -11.27
C SER A 74 24.48 -45.98 -11.90
N PRO A 75 24.70 -44.73 -12.37
CA PRO A 75 23.71 -43.98 -13.13
C PRO A 75 23.34 -44.58 -14.49
N GLU A 76 24.15 -45.55 -15.00
CA GLU A 76 23.85 -46.26 -16.24
C GLU A 76 22.72 -47.30 -16.07
N GLN A 77 22.62 -47.94 -14.90
CA GLN A 77 21.65 -48.99 -14.63
C GLN A 77 20.21 -48.57 -14.87
N PRO A 78 19.72 -47.44 -14.36
CA PRO A 78 18.35 -46.96 -14.65
C PRO A 78 18.15 -46.62 -16.12
N ALA A 79 19.17 -46.15 -16.85
CA ALA A 79 19.09 -45.80 -18.25
C ALA A 79 18.98 -47.09 -19.14
N ARG A 80 19.83 -48.12 -18.85
CA ARG A 80 19.74 -49.41 -19.54
C ARG A 80 18.41 -50.10 -19.24
N CYS A 81 18.00 -50.16 -17.97
CA CYS A 81 16.74 -50.72 -17.55
C CYS A 81 15.53 -50.04 -18.25
N ALA A 82 15.53 -48.74 -18.41
CA ALA A 82 14.48 -47.98 -19.07
C ALA A 82 14.39 -48.35 -20.57
N LEU A 83 15.50 -48.53 -21.26
CA LEU A 83 15.54 -49.00 -22.66
C LEU A 83 15.07 -50.47 -22.80
N GLU A 84 15.47 -51.35 -21.90
CA GLU A 84 15.04 -52.77 -21.86
C GLU A 84 13.52 -52.89 -21.65
N ILE A 85 12.98 -52.12 -20.67
CA ILE A 85 11.53 -52.05 -20.45
C ILE A 85 10.82 -51.46 -21.68
N SER A 86 11.34 -50.41 -22.30
CA SER A 86 10.79 -49.83 -23.53
C SER A 86 10.78 -50.82 -24.66
N GLN A 87 11.78 -51.69 -24.78
CA GLN A 87 11.84 -52.76 -25.75
C GLN A 87 10.79 -53.85 -25.47
N ALA A 88 10.64 -54.30 -24.23
CA ALA A 88 9.68 -55.31 -23.82
C ALA A 88 8.22 -54.87 -24.04
N LEU A 89 7.96 -53.57 -23.89
CA LEU A 89 6.63 -52.98 -24.04
C LEU A 89 6.23 -52.72 -25.49
N LYS A 90 7.12 -52.92 -26.51
CA LYS A 90 6.75 -52.80 -27.93
C LYS A 90 5.64 -53.76 -28.35
N ASP A 91 5.59 -54.94 -27.75
CA ASP A 91 4.58 -55.96 -28.06
C ASP A 91 3.22 -55.65 -27.41
N TYR A 92 3.16 -54.58 -26.58
CA TYR A 92 1.95 -54.16 -25.85
C TYR A 92 1.55 -52.72 -26.18
N PRO A 93 1.08 -52.42 -27.41
CA PRO A 93 0.86 -51.03 -27.86
C PRO A 93 -0.23 -50.26 -27.06
N LYS A 94 -1.06 -50.99 -26.34
CA LYS A 94 -2.07 -50.39 -25.43
C LYS A 94 -1.45 -49.85 -24.12
N LEU A 95 -0.29 -50.37 -23.72
CA LEU A 95 0.41 -49.94 -22.50
C LEU A 95 1.41 -48.85 -22.86
N GLN A 96 1.00 -47.62 -22.66
CA GLN A 96 1.84 -46.43 -22.86
C GLN A 96 2.45 -45.99 -21.53
N VAL A 97 3.77 -45.96 -21.43
CA VAL A 97 4.48 -45.49 -20.21
C VAL A 97 5.28 -44.22 -20.51
N ARG A 98 5.58 -43.46 -19.48
CA ARG A 98 6.56 -42.39 -19.46
C ARG A 98 7.55 -42.65 -18.32
N MET A 99 8.79 -42.28 -18.52
CA MET A 99 9.87 -42.60 -17.60
C MET A 99 10.70 -41.35 -17.24
N GLY A 100 11.16 -41.23 -15.98
CA GLY A 100 12.00 -40.16 -15.50
C GLY A 100 13.18 -40.71 -14.68
N ILE A 101 14.41 -40.24 -14.97
CA ILE A 101 15.62 -40.71 -14.31
C ILE A 101 16.30 -39.52 -13.61
N HIS A 102 16.64 -39.74 -12.31
CA HIS A 102 17.38 -38.77 -11.53
C HIS A 102 18.28 -39.48 -10.51
N SER A 103 19.46 -38.89 -10.22
CA SER A 103 20.36 -39.29 -9.15
C SER A 103 20.30 -38.31 -8.01
N GLY A 104 20.03 -38.79 -6.79
CA GLY A 104 19.88 -37.91 -5.65
C GLY A 104 19.79 -38.62 -4.29
N PRO A 105 19.72 -37.87 -3.21
CA PRO A 105 19.73 -38.43 -1.86
C PRO A 105 18.45 -39.21 -1.57
N VAL A 106 18.61 -40.39 -1.01
CA VAL A 106 17.54 -41.25 -0.48
C VAL A 106 17.94 -41.74 0.92
N ASN A 107 16.95 -42.17 1.70
CA ASN A 107 17.17 -42.79 3.02
C ASN A 107 16.22 -43.97 3.22
N GLU A 108 16.66 -44.98 3.90
CA GLU A 108 15.81 -46.08 4.32
C GLU A 108 14.89 -45.64 5.45
N VAL A 109 13.60 -45.95 5.32
CA VAL A 109 12.55 -45.71 6.32
C VAL A 109 11.75 -46.99 6.50
N ALA A 110 11.37 -47.34 7.71
CA ALA A 110 10.42 -48.40 7.95
C ALA A 110 9.01 -47.90 7.63
N ASP A 111 8.23 -48.65 6.83
CA ASP A 111 6.83 -48.35 6.66
C ASP A 111 6.00 -48.74 7.90
N VAL A 112 4.72 -48.40 7.92
CA VAL A 112 3.78 -48.72 9.01
C VAL A 112 3.62 -50.26 9.27
N ASN A 113 4.14 -51.10 8.38
CA ASN A 113 4.14 -52.57 8.49
C ASN A 113 5.55 -53.13 8.79
N GLU A 114 6.51 -52.30 9.25
CA GLU A 114 7.89 -52.64 9.55
C GLU A 114 8.70 -53.19 8.34
N ARG A 115 8.27 -52.90 7.11
CA ARG A 115 9.00 -53.24 5.89
C ARG A 115 9.97 -52.11 5.56
N ALA A 116 11.18 -52.50 5.13
CA ALA A 116 12.15 -51.53 4.62
C ALA A 116 11.58 -50.81 3.37
N ASN A 117 11.49 -49.52 3.44
CA ASN A 117 11.05 -48.66 2.37
C ASN A 117 12.09 -47.56 2.13
N ILE A 118 12.07 -46.90 1.00
CA ILE A 118 13.00 -45.80 0.69
C ILE A 118 12.19 -44.52 0.44
N ALA A 119 12.66 -43.42 1.05
CA ALA A 119 12.12 -42.08 0.82
C ALA A 119 13.28 -41.12 0.55
N GLY A 120 13.02 -39.99 -0.08
CA GLY A 120 14.02 -38.94 -0.27
C GLY A 120 13.75 -38.03 -1.47
N ALA A 121 14.55 -36.94 -1.53
CA ALA A 121 14.44 -35.96 -2.58
C ALA A 121 14.72 -36.54 -3.98
N GLY A 122 15.60 -37.56 -4.07
CA GLY A 122 15.93 -38.25 -5.33
C GLY A 122 14.69 -38.83 -6.02
N ILE A 123 13.80 -39.49 -5.27
CA ILE A 123 12.56 -40.08 -5.81
C ILE A 123 11.59 -39.00 -6.30
N ASN A 124 11.42 -37.94 -5.50
CA ASN A 124 10.52 -36.84 -5.85
C ASN A 124 10.96 -36.10 -7.12
N ILE A 125 12.27 -35.92 -7.31
CA ILE A 125 12.81 -35.25 -8.49
C ILE A 125 12.69 -36.16 -9.72
N ALA A 126 12.95 -37.47 -9.59
CA ALA A 126 12.74 -38.43 -10.67
C ALA A 126 11.28 -38.43 -11.16
N GLN A 127 10.32 -38.38 -10.25
CA GLN A 127 8.91 -38.24 -10.58
C GLN A 127 8.63 -36.91 -11.32
N ARG A 128 9.19 -35.79 -10.89
CA ARG A 128 9.01 -34.50 -11.57
C ARG A 128 9.63 -34.49 -12.96
N VAL A 129 10.78 -35.15 -13.16
CA VAL A 129 11.41 -35.31 -14.47
C VAL A 129 10.48 -36.12 -15.38
N MET A 130 9.90 -37.23 -14.89
CA MET A 130 8.92 -38.06 -15.63
C MET A 130 7.67 -37.24 -16.01
N ASP A 131 7.17 -36.38 -15.10
CA ASP A 131 5.99 -35.56 -15.33
C ASP A 131 6.13 -34.51 -16.47
N CYS A 132 7.37 -34.20 -16.89
CA CYS A 132 7.64 -33.40 -18.07
C CYS A 132 7.46 -34.15 -19.38
N GLY A 133 7.31 -35.50 -19.34
CA GLY A 133 7.23 -36.35 -20.53
C GLY A 133 5.80 -36.69 -20.97
N ASP A 134 5.65 -36.98 -22.27
CA ASP A 134 4.50 -37.62 -22.86
C ASP A 134 4.74 -39.15 -23.00
N ALA A 135 3.78 -39.89 -23.48
CA ALA A 135 3.90 -41.32 -23.74
C ALA A 135 5.16 -41.70 -24.55
N GLY A 136 5.90 -42.69 -24.10
CA GLY A 136 7.12 -43.18 -24.71
C GLY A 136 8.40 -42.38 -24.40
N HIS A 137 8.31 -41.24 -23.70
CA HIS A 137 9.52 -40.52 -23.31
C HIS A 137 10.28 -41.19 -22.18
N ILE A 138 11.62 -41.15 -22.30
CA ILE A 138 12.58 -41.47 -21.22
C ILE A 138 13.36 -40.21 -20.97
N LEU A 139 12.98 -39.48 -19.93
CA LEU A 139 13.59 -38.17 -19.57
C LEU A 139 14.60 -38.34 -18.45
N LEU A 140 15.71 -37.62 -18.55
CA LEU A 140 16.76 -37.57 -17.54
C LEU A 140 16.85 -36.16 -17.02
N SER A 141 17.15 -36.00 -15.72
CA SER A 141 17.64 -34.72 -15.22
C SER A 141 19.02 -34.42 -15.85
N LYS A 142 19.31 -33.14 -16.06
CA LYS A 142 20.57 -32.73 -16.71
C LYS A 142 21.80 -33.30 -16.03
N HIS A 143 21.79 -33.40 -14.69
CA HIS A 143 22.87 -33.98 -13.91
C HIS A 143 23.17 -35.45 -14.31
N VAL A 144 22.15 -36.31 -14.42
CA VAL A 144 22.30 -37.69 -14.87
C VAL A 144 22.80 -37.77 -16.30
N ALA A 145 22.29 -36.89 -17.17
CA ALA A 145 22.72 -36.85 -18.56
C ALA A 145 24.21 -36.40 -18.68
N GLU A 146 24.69 -35.51 -17.85
CA GLU A 146 26.08 -35.08 -17.76
C GLU A 146 26.98 -36.27 -17.31
N ASP A 147 26.55 -37.02 -16.30
CA ASP A 147 27.26 -38.22 -15.88
C ASP A 147 27.36 -39.25 -17.03
N LEU A 148 26.27 -39.54 -17.72
CA LEU A 148 26.25 -40.45 -18.84
C LEU A 148 27.03 -39.99 -20.07
N GLN A 149 27.16 -38.69 -20.31
CA GLN A 149 27.98 -38.11 -21.39
C GLN A 149 29.47 -38.46 -21.28
N HIS A 150 29.95 -38.84 -20.11
CA HIS A 150 31.34 -39.31 -19.94
C HIS A 150 31.59 -40.70 -20.56
N TYR A 151 30.51 -41.46 -20.84
CA TYR A 151 30.59 -42.72 -21.51
C TYR A 151 30.24 -42.54 -23.02
N SER A 152 31.17 -42.98 -23.88
CA SER A 152 31.05 -42.72 -25.34
C SER A 152 29.82 -43.38 -25.98
N GLU A 153 29.30 -44.46 -25.39
CA GLU A 153 28.12 -45.20 -25.87
C GLU A 153 26.81 -44.45 -25.69
N TRP A 154 26.69 -43.56 -24.67
CA TRP A 154 25.45 -42.85 -24.39
C TRP A 154 25.28 -41.54 -25.17
N ARG A 155 26.39 -40.88 -25.55
CA ARG A 155 26.40 -39.54 -26.20
C ARG A 155 25.43 -39.46 -27.41
N PRO A 156 25.33 -40.45 -28.31
CA PRO A 156 24.47 -40.36 -29.49
C PRO A 156 22.97 -40.38 -29.20
N TYR A 157 22.59 -40.76 -27.96
CA TYR A 157 21.19 -40.97 -27.56
C TYR A 157 20.66 -39.93 -26.59
N LEU A 158 21.49 -38.98 -26.15
CA LEU A 158 21.12 -37.95 -25.22
C LEU A 158 20.84 -36.62 -25.95
N HIS A 159 19.59 -36.15 -25.89
CA HIS A 159 19.12 -35.00 -26.63
C HIS A 159 18.57 -33.94 -25.66
N ASP A 160 19.19 -32.74 -25.60
CA ASP A 160 18.78 -31.65 -24.70
C ASP A 160 17.37 -31.15 -25.12
N VAL A 161 16.46 -31.07 -24.18
CA VAL A 161 15.09 -30.56 -24.35
C VAL A 161 14.94 -29.16 -23.84
N GLY A 162 15.85 -28.71 -22.94
CA GLY A 162 15.78 -27.43 -22.27
C GLY A 162 15.15 -27.49 -20.86
N GLN A 163 14.52 -26.41 -20.45
CA GLN A 163 13.94 -26.28 -19.11
C GLN A 163 12.44 -26.57 -19.09
N CYS A 164 12.00 -27.35 -18.11
CA CYS A 164 10.60 -27.66 -17.83
C CYS A 164 10.20 -27.05 -16.48
N GLU A 165 9.07 -26.36 -16.45
CA GLU A 165 8.45 -25.90 -15.22
C GLU A 165 7.67 -27.04 -14.56
N VAL A 166 8.06 -27.40 -13.34
CA VAL A 166 7.41 -28.44 -12.55
C VAL A 166 6.60 -27.86 -11.40
N LYS A 167 5.92 -28.70 -10.63
CA LYS A 167 5.11 -28.26 -9.48
C LYS A 167 5.96 -27.39 -8.53
N HIS A 168 5.36 -26.31 -8.04
CA HIS A 168 5.97 -25.26 -7.20
C HIS A 168 6.88 -24.26 -7.93
N GLU A 169 6.65 -24.03 -9.24
CA GLU A 169 7.39 -23.04 -10.05
C GLU A 169 8.92 -23.32 -10.13
N GLU A 170 9.33 -24.56 -9.86
CA GLU A 170 10.72 -24.98 -9.95
C GLU A 170 11.06 -25.33 -11.41
N MET A 171 12.21 -24.84 -11.90
CA MET A 171 12.68 -25.09 -13.25
C MET A 171 13.69 -26.23 -13.25
N ILE A 172 13.39 -27.33 -13.96
CA ILE A 172 14.30 -28.46 -14.12
C ILE A 172 14.77 -28.55 -15.56
N SER A 173 16.09 -28.62 -15.77
CA SER A 173 16.68 -28.90 -17.08
C SER A 173 16.61 -30.39 -17.35
N ILE A 174 16.04 -30.78 -18.52
CA ILE A 174 15.80 -32.18 -18.90
C ILE A 174 16.45 -32.52 -20.21
N VAL A 175 16.84 -33.77 -20.32
CA VAL A 175 17.42 -34.41 -21.51
C VAL A 175 16.59 -35.61 -21.87
N ASN A 176 16.27 -35.81 -23.17
CA ASN A 176 15.50 -36.93 -23.66
C ASN A 176 16.46 -38.04 -24.11
N LEU A 177 16.24 -39.24 -23.61
CA LEU A 177 16.97 -40.45 -24.01
C LEU A 177 16.15 -41.23 -25.03
N TYR A 178 16.63 -41.35 -26.26
CA TYR A 178 16.03 -42.20 -27.27
C TYR A 178 17.10 -42.73 -28.25
N THR A 179 16.81 -43.88 -28.85
CA THR A 179 17.60 -44.50 -29.90
C THR A 179 16.84 -44.45 -31.23
N LYS A 180 17.36 -45.04 -32.29
CA LYS A 180 16.61 -45.15 -33.56
C LYS A 180 15.32 -45.98 -33.43
N GLU A 181 15.24 -46.86 -32.44
CA GLU A 181 14.16 -47.83 -32.28
C GLU A 181 13.37 -47.69 -30.96
N LEU A 182 13.93 -47.09 -29.93
CA LEU A 182 13.37 -47.01 -28.57
C LEU A 182 13.31 -45.60 -28.08
N GLY A 183 12.31 -45.31 -27.25
CA GLY A 183 12.03 -43.96 -26.77
C GLY A 183 11.23 -43.10 -27.74
N ASN A 184 10.82 -41.93 -27.33
CA ASN A 184 10.06 -41.00 -28.15
C ASN A 184 10.95 -39.84 -28.63
N PRO A 185 11.26 -39.74 -29.96
CA PRO A 185 12.15 -38.71 -30.49
C PRO A 185 11.48 -37.32 -30.59
N ASN A 186 10.15 -37.22 -30.47
CA ASN A 186 9.46 -35.95 -30.52
C ASN A 186 9.74 -35.13 -29.24
N PRO A 187 9.84 -33.78 -29.32
CA PRO A 187 9.97 -32.98 -28.12
C PRO A 187 8.71 -33.15 -27.25
N PRO A 188 8.86 -33.31 -25.91
CA PRO A 188 7.71 -33.41 -25.03
C PRO A 188 6.90 -32.09 -25.06
N ARG A 189 5.57 -32.23 -24.93
CA ARG A 189 4.64 -31.08 -24.91
C ARG A 189 4.77 -30.33 -23.59
N LEU A 190 5.81 -29.51 -23.47
CA LEU A 190 6.01 -28.65 -22.30
C LEU A 190 4.78 -27.74 -22.14
N LYS A 191 4.24 -27.66 -20.94
CA LYS A 191 3.12 -26.74 -20.65
C LYS A 191 3.61 -25.32 -20.91
N PRO A 192 2.89 -24.49 -21.71
CA PRO A 192 3.33 -23.14 -22.02
C PRO A 192 3.42 -22.32 -20.73
N THR A 193 4.54 -21.65 -20.54
CA THR A 193 4.78 -20.68 -19.45
C THR A 193 3.67 -19.63 -19.45
N GLY A 194 3.19 -19.21 -18.28
CA GLY A 194 1.99 -18.38 -18.06
C GLY A 194 1.89 -17.07 -18.85
N ILE A 195 2.92 -16.69 -19.61
CA ILE A 195 2.98 -15.45 -20.42
C ILE A 195 2.28 -15.62 -21.79
N GLU A 196 2.28 -16.82 -22.40
CA GLU A 196 1.67 -17.04 -23.72
C GLU A 196 0.15 -17.32 -23.68
N VAL A 197 -0.37 -17.78 -22.54
CA VAL A 197 -1.79 -18.11 -22.38
C VAL A 197 -2.69 -16.86 -22.36
N ARG A 198 -2.17 -15.69 -21.98
CA ARG A 198 -2.95 -14.42 -21.96
C ARG A 198 -3.27 -13.84 -23.33
N ARG A 199 -2.51 -14.14 -24.36
CA ARG A 199 -2.70 -13.56 -25.70
C ARG A 199 -3.72 -14.30 -26.59
N ARG A 200 -3.95 -15.59 -26.39
CA ARG A 200 -4.84 -16.40 -27.22
C ARG A 200 -6.30 -16.51 -26.75
N ARG A 201 -6.59 -16.18 -25.46
CA ARG A 201 -7.95 -16.31 -24.88
C ARG A 201 -8.90 -15.15 -25.18
N ARG A 202 -8.47 -14.10 -25.87
CA ARG A 202 -9.33 -12.93 -26.18
C ARG A 202 -10.17 -13.05 -27.45
N ARG A 203 -10.10 -14.15 -28.20
CA ARG A 203 -10.75 -14.21 -29.52
C ARG A 203 -11.87 -15.26 -29.75
N ASN A 204 -12.05 -16.22 -28.86
CA ASN A 204 -13.10 -17.24 -29.06
C ASN A 204 -13.77 -17.68 -27.75
N ALA A 205 -14.54 -16.82 -27.15
CA ALA A 205 -15.45 -17.16 -26.06
C ALA A 205 -16.78 -16.44 -26.26
N PHE A 206 -17.53 -16.83 -27.24
CA PHE A 206 -18.97 -16.57 -27.26
C PHE A 206 -19.69 -17.83 -27.70
N LEU A 207 -20.61 -18.23 -26.85
CA LEU A 207 -21.86 -18.93 -27.04
C LEU A 207 -22.02 -20.22 -26.21
N LEU A 208 -22.77 -20.02 -25.13
CA LEU A 208 -23.78 -20.95 -24.59
C LEU A 208 -23.40 -22.45 -24.42
N ALA A 209 -22.79 -22.77 -23.29
CA ALA A 209 -22.99 -24.04 -22.56
C ALA A 209 -22.31 -24.06 -21.17
N GLY A 210 -21.80 -22.95 -20.69
CA GLY A 210 -20.94 -22.89 -19.50
C GLY A 210 -21.63 -22.64 -18.13
N SER A 211 -22.91 -22.33 -18.10
CA SER A 211 -23.52 -21.79 -16.87
C SER A 211 -23.90 -22.83 -15.80
N CYS A 212 -24.11 -24.07 -16.15
CA CYS A 212 -24.45 -25.11 -15.16
C CYS A 212 -23.23 -25.85 -14.59
N LEU A 213 -22.17 -26.01 -15.35
CA LEU A 213 -20.93 -26.64 -14.86
C LEU A 213 -20.10 -25.70 -13.96
N ALA A 214 -20.17 -24.41 -14.23
CA ALA A 214 -19.51 -23.38 -13.40
C ALA A 214 -20.09 -23.29 -11.99
N ALA A 215 -21.40 -23.45 -11.83
CA ALA A 215 -22.04 -23.39 -10.52
C ALA A 215 -21.67 -24.56 -9.60
N LEU A 216 -21.49 -25.79 -10.18
CA LEU A 216 -21.06 -26.98 -9.43
C LEU A 216 -19.54 -26.93 -9.08
N LEU A 217 -18.72 -26.36 -9.95
CA LEU A 217 -17.29 -26.18 -9.69
C LEU A 217 -17.02 -25.04 -8.69
N ILE A 218 -17.86 -24.00 -8.69
CA ILE A 218 -17.79 -22.90 -7.71
C ILE A 218 -18.22 -23.40 -6.31
N ALA A 219 -19.23 -24.23 -6.20
CA ALA A 219 -19.64 -24.80 -4.91
C ALA A 219 -18.57 -25.75 -4.34
N GLY A 220 -17.92 -26.57 -5.17
CA GLY A 220 -16.78 -27.42 -4.77
C GLY A 220 -15.53 -26.61 -4.40
N PHE A 221 -15.32 -25.46 -5.04
CA PHE A 221 -14.19 -24.58 -4.78
C PHE A 221 -14.28 -23.86 -3.40
N PHE A 222 -15.50 -23.63 -2.88
CA PHE A 222 -15.74 -23.00 -1.59
C PHE A 222 -15.82 -23.98 -0.41
N LEU A 223 -15.94 -25.28 -0.65
CA LEU A 223 -16.12 -26.28 0.41
C LEU A 223 -14.86 -27.09 0.77
N LEU A 224 -13.77 -26.95 0.02
CA LEU A 224 -12.50 -27.58 0.38
C LEU A 224 -11.64 -26.56 1.17
N PRO A 225 -11.24 -26.87 2.41
CA PRO A 225 -10.28 -26.04 3.10
C PRO A 225 -8.96 -26.10 2.35
N ARG A 226 -8.63 -25.00 1.66
CA ARG A 226 -7.31 -24.80 1.10
C ARG A 226 -6.31 -24.72 2.25
N ALA A 227 -5.51 -25.74 2.45
CA ALA A 227 -4.22 -25.58 3.10
C ALA A 227 -3.34 -24.73 2.14
N SER A 228 -3.57 -23.43 2.12
CA SER A 228 -2.60 -22.50 1.55
C SER A 228 -1.30 -22.72 2.31
N ALA A 229 -0.20 -23.01 1.65
CA ALA A 229 1.10 -22.70 2.21
C ALA A 229 1.01 -21.23 2.63
N ARG A 230 1.01 -20.97 3.94
CA ARG A 230 0.79 -19.65 4.53
C ARG A 230 1.93 -18.78 4.03
N LYS A 231 1.66 -17.96 3.02
CA LYS A 231 2.62 -16.93 2.61
C LYS A 231 2.84 -16.11 3.87
N VAL A 232 4.06 -16.13 4.41
CA VAL A 232 4.37 -15.38 5.63
C VAL A 232 4.02 -13.93 5.32
N ASP A 233 2.98 -13.42 5.95
CA ASP A 233 2.60 -12.02 5.78
C ASP A 233 3.63 -11.19 6.55
N LYS A 234 4.43 -10.43 5.81
CA LYS A 234 5.54 -9.62 6.30
C LYS A 234 5.09 -8.24 6.78
N SER A 235 3.88 -8.17 7.34
CA SER A 235 3.34 -6.95 7.92
C SER A 235 3.54 -6.94 9.43
N ILE A 236 3.97 -5.78 9.99
CA ILE A 236 4.29 -5.64 11.41
C ILE A 236 3.85 -4.27 11.95
N ALA A 237 3.37 -4.28 13.19
CA ALA A 237 3.20 -3.09 14.02
C ALA A 237 4.08 -3.20 15.27
N VAL A 238 4.81 -2.14 15.60
CA VAL A 238 5.63 -2.03 16.82
C VAL A 238 4.86 -1.22 17.83
N LEU A 239 4.32 -1.86 18.87
CA LEU A 239 3.54 -1.16 19.92
C LEU A 239 4.43 -0.28 20.79
N PRO A 240 3.87 0.75 21.44
CA PRO A 240 4.60 1.55 22.41
C PRO A 240 5.19 0.68 23.51
N PHE A 241 6.50 0.82 23.77
CA PHE A 241 7.16 0.03 24.80
C PHE A 241 6.77 0.49 26.19
N THR A 242 6.56 -0.44 27.10
CA THR A 242 6.23 -0.14 28.48
C THR A 242 7.47 0.33 29.23
N ASN A 243 7.42 1.53 29.83
CA ASN A 243 8.46 1.98 30.74
C ASN A 243 8.33 1.27 32.10
N LEU A 244 9.33 0.49 32.47
CA LEU A 244 9.42 -0.22 33.74
C LEU A 244 10.41 0.47 34.73
N SER A 245 10.81 1.71 34.45
CA SER A 245 11.66 2.51 35.33
C SER A 245 10.81 3.35 36.27
N ASP A 246 11.34 3.65 37.45
CA ASP A 246 10.64 4.46 38.47
C ASP A 246 10.52 5.94 38.08
N ASP A 247 11.40 6.41 37.19
CA ASP A 247 11.45 7.80 36.74
C ASP A 247 10.60 8.04 35.49
N LYS A 248 9.75 9.05 35.54
CA LYS A 248 8.88 9.47 34.42
C LYS A 248 9.68 9.98 33.20
N GLU A 249 10.85 10.57 33.40
CA GLU A 249 11.71 11.01 32.29
C GLU A 249 12.17 9.85 31.40
N ASN A 250 12.25 8.65 31.95
CA ASN A 250 12.56 7.44 31.18
C ASN A 250 11.42 6.98 30.24
N ALA A 251 10.22 7.56 30.33
CA ALA A 251 9.15 7.28 29.38
C ALA A 251 9.52 7.76 27.97
N TYR A 252 10.10 8.95 27.85
CA TYR A 252 10.59 9.45 26.55
C TYR A 252 11.71 8.57 25.96
N PHE A 253 12.54 8.00 26.83
CA PHE A 253 13.59 7.08 26.39
C PHE A 253 12.99 5.76 25.84
N ALA A 254 11.99 5.19 26.52
CA ALA A 254 11.30 3.98 26.04
C ALA A 254 10.61 4.23 24.69
N ASP A 255 9.96 5.38 24.53
CA ASP A 255 9.36 5.82 23.27
C ASP A 255 10.42 6.00 22.18
N GLY A 256 11.59 6.56 22.52
CA GLY A 256 12.70 6.72 21.61
C GLY A 256 13.22 5.38 21.08
N VAL A 257 13.39 4.39 21.96
CA VAL A 257 13.82 3.03 21.57
C VAL A 257 12.80 2.37 20.64
N GLN A 258 11.50 2.44 20.97
CA GLN A 258 10.43 1.91 20.14
C GLN A 258 10.43 2.55 18.74
N ASP A 259 10.53 3.86 18.68
CA ASP A 259 10.44 4.60 17.43
C ASP A 259 11.67 4.39 16.53
N ASP A 260 12.85 4.26 17.11
CA ASP A 260 14.06 3.94 16.34
C ASP A 260 14.04 2.49 15.81
N VAL A 261 13.46 1.54 16.56
CA VAL A 261 13.20 0.18 16.05
C VAL A 261 12.24 0.25 14.87
N LEU A 262 11.14 1.01 15.00
CA LEU A 262 10.16 1.23 13.93
C LEU A 262 10.83 1.88 12.71
N THR A 263 11.64 2.92 12.93
CA THR A 263 12.39 3.61 11.88
C THR A 263 13.35 2.67 11.16
N ASN A 264 14.07 1.81 11.86
CA ASN A 264 14.96 0.83 11.24
C ASN A 264 14.18 -0.22 10.44
N LEU A 265 13.05 -0.70 10.94
CA LEU A 265 12.18 -1.61 10.21
C LEU A 265 11.57 -0.93 8.97
N SER A 266 11.24 0.36 9.04
CA SER A 266 10.66 1.11 7.93
C SER A 266 11.58 1.25 6.72
N LYS A 267 12.90 1.08 6.92
CA LYS A 267 13.92 1.05 5.86
C LYS A 267 13.90 -0.25 5.04
N ILE A 268 13.21 -1.30 5.50
CA ILE A 268 13.19 -2.61 4.86
C ILE A 268 12.04 -2.67 3.86
N GLY A 269 12.35 -2.69 2.57
CA GLY A 269 11.35 -2.66 1.50
C GLY A 269 10.48 -3.93 1.41
N ASP A 270 10.97 -5.07 1.89
CA ASP A 270 10.25 -6.35 1.88
C ASP A 270 9.29 -6.52 3.08
N LEU A 271 9.22 -5.53 3.99
CA LEU A 271 8.25 -5.45 5.08
C LEU A 271 7.16 -4.42 4.79
N LYS A 272 5.98 -4.62 5.38
CA LYS A 272 4.96 -3.58 5.57
C LYS A 272 5.01 -3.18 7.04
N VAL A 273 5.49 -1.98 7.34
CA VAL A 273 5.62 -1.47 8.70
C VAL A 273 4.58 -0.38 8.95
N ILE A 274 3.81 -0.52 10.04
CA ILE A 274 2.79 0.47 10.41
C ILE A 274 3.45 1.66 11.09
N SER A 275 3.04 2.86 10.70
CA SER A 275 3.52 4.14 11.22
C SER A 275 3.30 4.28 12.73
N ARG A 276 4.20 5.04 13.39
CA ARG A 276 4.15 5.35 14.82
C ARG A 276 2.79 5.93 15.26
N THR A 277 2.24 6.87 14.52
CA THR A 277 0.96 7.53 14.86
C THR A 277 -0.20 6.55 15.00
N SER A 278 -0.26 5.50 14.17
CA SER A 278 -1.30 4.48 14.24
C SER A 278 -1.20 3.58 15.48
N VAL A 279 -0.01 3.40 16.06
CA VAL A 279 0.19 2.52 17.22
C VAL A 279 0.13 3.25 18.55
N MET A 280 0.35 4.59 18.58
CA MET A 280 0.43 5.37 19.83
C MET A 280 -0.86 5.35 20.64
N GLN A 281 -2.03 5.12 20.04
CA GLN A 281 -3.29 4.98 20.76
C GLN A 281 -3.32 3.80 21.75
N TYR A 282 -2.43 2.82 21.54
CA TYR A 282 -2.33 1.62 22.41
C TYR A 282 -1.40 1.83 23.62
N ARG A 283 -0.85 3.03 23.80
CA ARG A 283 0.01 3.35 24.94
C ARG A 283 -0.74 3.15 26.26
N GLY A 284 -0.17 2.35 27.18
CA GLY A 284 -0.74 2.07 28.49
C GLY A 284 -2.01 1.22 28.48
N GLN A 285 -2.35 0.64 27.35
CA GLN A 285 -3.47 -0.29 27.22
C GLN A 285 -2.94 -1.73 27.12
N THR A 286 -3.76 -2.71 27.49
CA THR A 286 -3.51 -4.14 27.31
C THR A 286 -4.58 -4.74 26.40
N PRO A 287 -4.69 -4.29 25.14
CA PRO A 287 -5.68 -4.80 24.24
C PRO A 287 -5.30 -6.18 23.71
N ASN A 288 -6.30 -6.92 23.20
CA ASN A 288 -6.07 -8.20 22.57
C ASN A 288 -5.25 -8.04 21.27
N VAL A 289 -4.14 -8.76 21.17
CA VAL A 289 -3.20 -8.72 20.03
C VAL A 289 -3.92 -8.97 18.69
N ARG A 290 -4.92 -9.88 18.67
CA ARG A 290 -5.72 -10.16 17.46
C ARG A 290 -6.57 -8.97 17.03
N GLU A 291 -7.11 -8.23 17.99
CA GLU A 291 -7.92 -7.03 17.69
C GLU A 291 -7.04 -5.92 17.13
N ILE A 292 -5.84 -5.72 17.70
CA ILE A 292 -4.87 -4.76 17.19
C ILE A 292 -4.44 -5.14 15.77
N GLY A 293 -4.08 -6.41 15.54
CA GLY A 293 -3.66 -6.90 14.23
C GLY A 293 -4.73 -6.64 13.16
N LYS A 294 -6.00 -6.91 13.49
CA LYS A 294 -7.14 -6.63 12.61
C LYS A 294 -7.35 -5.13 12.38
N ALA A 295 -7.26 -4.32 13.43
CA ALA A 295 -7.48 -2.87 13.36
C ALA A 295 -6.38 -2.14 12.55
N LEU A 296 -5.15 -2.63 12.62
CA LEU A 296 -3.99 -2.09 11.89
C LEU A 296 -3.74 -2.77 10.55
N GLY A 297 -4.39 -3.91 10.27
CA GLY A 297 -4.21 -4.69 9.05
C GLY A 297 -2.80 -5.29 8.96
N VAL A 298 -2.33 -5.90 10.06
CA VAL A 298 -1.04 -6.57 10.16
C VAL A 298 -1.18 -7.98 10.74
N SER A 299 -0.27 -8.86 10.35
CA SER A 299 -0.20 -10.24 10.86
C SER A 299 0.80 -10.42 12.00
N ASN A 300 1.67 -9.44 12.26
CA ASN A 300 2.66 -9.54 13.31
C ASN A 300 2.67 -8.28 14.18
N ILE A 301 2.87 -8.48 15.47
CA ILE A 301 2.95 -7.39 16.46
C ILE A 301 4.23 -7.58 17.27
N LEU A 302 4.99 -6.49 17.42
CA LEU A 302 6.11 -6.41 18.34
C LEU A 302 5.66 -5.67 19.60
N GLU A 303 5.77 -6.34 20.73
CA GLU A 303 5.61 -5.75 22.06
C GLU A 303 6.96 -5.66 22.77
N GLY A 304 7.09 -4.71 23.70
CA GLY A 304 8.31 -4.60 24.46
C GLY A 304 8.18 -3.77 25.72
N SER A 305 9.21 -3.86 26.55
CA SER A 305 9.40 -3.04 27.73
C SER A 305 10.84 -2.56 27.87
N VAL A 306 11.02 -1.38 28.44
CA VAL A 306 12.32 -0.78 28.68
C VAL A 306 12.45 -0.43 30.15
N ARG A 307 13.56 -0.83 30.76
CA ARG A 307 13.95 -0.43 32.10
C ARG A 307 15.33 0.23 32.05
N ARG A 308 15.44 1.45 32.51
CA ARG A 308 16.70 2.16 32.65
C ARG A 308 17.03 2.33 34.14
N SER A 309 18.28 2.07 34.51
CA SER A 309 18.82 2.31 35.85
C SER A 309 20.23 2.86 35.71
N GLY A 310 20.37 4.17 35.94
CA GLY A 310 21.62 4.89 35.70
C GLY A 310 22.09 4.78 34.23
N ASN A 311 23.26 4.18 34.01
CA ASN A 311 23.82 3.96 32.67
C ASN A 311 23.45 2.60 32.05
N LYS A 312 22.64 1.76 32.70
CA LYS A 312 22.21 0.45 32.20
C LYS A 312 20.79 0.51 31.67
N VAL A 313 20.58 -0.18 30.54
CA VAL A 313 19.27 -0.34 29.91
C VAL A 313 19.01 -1.83 29.70
N ARG A 314 17.83 -2.26 30.12
CA ARG A 314 17.26 -3.57 29.77
C ARG A 314 16.08 -3.36 28.84
N VAL A 315 16.09 -4.03 27.69
CA VAL A 315 14.99 -4.02 26.71
C VAL A 315 14.53 -5.45 26.52
N ASN A 316 13.27 -5.73 26.84
CA ASN A 316 12.63 -7.02 26.59
C ASN A 316 11.67 -6.85 25.44
N VAL A 317 11.69 -7.75 24.47
CA VAL A 317 10.85 -7.68 23.27
C VAL A 317 10.33 -9.06 22.89
N GLN A 318 9.12 -9.07 22.32
CA GLN A 318 8.50 -10.29 21.81
C GLN A 318 7.73 -9.99 20.53
N LEU A 319 7.92 -10.85 19.53
CA LEU A 319 7.22 -10.84 18.25
C LEU A 319 6.12 -11.90 18.30
N ILE A 320 4.89 -11.49 18.02
CA ILE A 320 3.68 -12.29 18.16
C ILE A 320 2.95 -12.34 16.82
N ASP A 321 2.51 -13.54 16.41
CA ASP A 321 1.55 -13.70 15.28
C ASP A 321 0.17 -13.22 15.75
N ALA A 322 -0.30 -12.10 15.19
CA ALA A 322 -1.56 -11.49 15.57
C ALA A 322 -2.80 -12.33 15.22
N ASN A 323 -2.68 -13.36 14.36
CA ASN A 323 -3.81 -14.22 14.00
C ASN A 323 -3.97 -15.40 15.00
N THR A 324 -2.84 -15.96 15.46
CA THR A 324 -2.82 -17.13 16.34
C THR A 324 -2.60 -16.79 17.80
N ASP A 325 -2.01 -15.60 18.08
CA ASP A 325 -1.56 -15.18 19.41
C ASP A 325 -0.37 -16.01 19.92
N GLU A 326 0.41 -16.55 18.99
CA GLU A 326 1.59 -17.36 19.29
C GLU A 326 2.86 -16.48 19.24
N HIS A 327 3.75 -16.71 20.20
CA HIS A 327 5.05 -16.05 20.20
C HIS A 327 5.94 -16.66 19.13
N ILE A 328 6.31 -15.84 18.11
CA ILE A 328 7.23 -16.23 17.05
C ILE A 328 8.67 -16.18 17.58
N TRP A 329 8.98 -15.15 18.37
CA TRP A 329 10.31 -14.89 18.89
C TRP A 329 10.26 -13.96 20.10
N ALA A 330 11.19 -14.12 21.03
CA ALA A 330 11.40 -13.24 22.18
C ALA A 330 12.87 -13.10 22.50
N ASN A 331 13.32 -11.95 22.98
CA ASN A 331 14.69 -11.72 23.41
C ASN A 331 14.80 -10.60 24.44
N ASP A 332 15.87 -10.66 25.23
CA ASP A 332 16.25 -9.69 26.26
C ASP A 332 17.62 -9.09 25.92
N TYR A 333 17.75 -7.78 26.08
CA TYR A 333 18.97 -7.03 25.86
C TYR A 333 19.37 -6.31 27.15
N ASP A 334 20.59 -6.57 27.65
CA ASP A 334 21.22 -5.83 28.75
C ASP A 334 22.45 -5.11 28.21
N ARG A 335 22.44 -3.78 28.15
CA ARG A 335 23.52 -2.96 27.57
C ARG A 335 23.68 -1.65 28.33
N ASP A 336 24.74 -0.92 28.00
CA ASP A 336 24.89 0.47 28.41
C ASP A 336 24.02 1.41 27.53
N VAL A 337 23.61 2.55 28.08
CA VAL A 337 22.78 3.55 27.36
C VAL A 337 23.46 3.99 26.06
N THR A 338 24.79 4.08 26.04
CA THR A 338 25.59 4.39 24.86
C THR A 338 25.48 3.38 23.74
N ASP A 339 25.07 2.14 24.05
CA ASP A 339 24.95 1.03 23.10
C ASP A 339 23.51 0.81 22.61
N VAL A 340 22.59 1.70 22.96
CA VAL A 340 21.16 1.58 22.61
C VAL A 340 20.94 1.45 21.10
N PHE A 341 21.72 2.18 20.30
CA PHE A 341 21.62 2.09 18.82
C PHE A 341 22.03 0.71 18.28
N ALA A 342 22.97 0.04 18.94
CA ALA A 342 23.33 -1.34 18.58
C ALA A 342 22.19 -2.33 18.89
N ILE A 343 21.45 -2.11 19.99
CA ILE A 343 20.25 -2.91 20.33
C ILE A 343 19.19 -2.73 19.24
N GLN A 344 18.91 -1.49 18.85
CA GLN A 344 17.87 -1.16 17.86
C GLN A 344 18.16 -1.79 16.49
N SER A 345 19.43 -1.74 16.05
CA SER A 345 19.87 -2.35 14.80
C SER A 345 19.81 -3.88 14.83
N ASP A 346 20.30 -4.51 15.91
CA ASP A 346 20.25 -5.97 16.08
C ASP A 346 18.81 -6.47 16.14
N LEU A 347 17.95 -5.76 16.87
CA LEU A 347 16.53 -6.07 17.00
C LEU A 347 15.83 -6.03 15.65
N ALA A 348 16.02 -4.97 14.87
CA ALA A 348 15.41 -4.85 13.56
C ALA A 348 15.89 -5.94 12.58
N GLN A 349 17.17 -6.32 12.63
CA GLN A 349 17.70 -7.43 11.84
C GLN A 349 17.07 -8.77 12.23
N LYS A 350 16.98 -9.08 13.53
CA LYS A 350 16.36 -10.33 14.02
C LYS A 350 14.88 -10.42 13.70
N ILE A 351 14.15 -9.29 13.76
CA ILE A 351 12.75 -9.25 13.33
C ILE A 351 12.65 -9.54 11.84
N ALA A 352 13.50 -8.92 11.02
CA ALA A 352 13.52 -9.17 9.59
C ALA A 352 13.81 -10.64 9.27
N GLU A 353 14.75 -11.28 9.98
CA GLU A 353 15.05 -12.71 9.86
C GLU A 353 13.86 -13.58 10.29
N ALA A 354 13.22 -13.29 11.42
CA ALA A 354 12.05 -14.02 11.91
C ALA A 354 10.87 -13.95 10.92
N LEU A 355 10.69 -12.81 10.26
CA LEU A 355 9.67 -12.59 9.23
C LEU A 355 10.14 -12.98 7.82
N GLN A 356 11.33 -13.59 7.69
CA GLN A 356 11.92 -14.00 6.41
C GLN A 356 11.99 -12.86 5.38
N ALA A 357 12.21 -11.62 5.86
CA ALA A 357 12.36 -10.47 4.98
C ALA A 357 13.75 -10.44 4.33
N LYS A 358 13.78 -10.06 3.06
CA LYS A 358 15.03 -9.91 2.32
C LYS A 358 15.64 -8.54 2.64
N LEU A 359 16.87 -8.53 3.13
CA LEU A 359 17.65 -7.33 3.41
C LEU A 359 18.72 -7.13 2.35
N SER A 360 18.66 -6.03 1.63
CA SER A 360 19.75 -5.61 0.74
C SER A 360 20.98 -5.12 1.55
N PRO A 361 22.20 -5.13 0.97
CA PRO A 361 23.38 -4.57 1.63
C PRO A 361 23.24 -3.09 2.00
N GLY A 362 22.53 -2.29 1.18
CA GLY A 362 22.26 -0.88 1.44
C GLY A 362 21.35 -0.67 2.67
N GLU A 363 20.23 -1.40 2.76
CA GLU A 363 19.32 -1.35 3.91
C GLU A 363 20.06 -1.74 5.20
N ARG A 364 20.87 -2.79 5.15
CA ARG A 364 21.68 -3.23 6.29
C ARG A 364 22.68 -2.16 6.75
N SER A 365 23.34 -1.49 5.81
CA SER A 365 24.26 -0.39 6.13
C SER A 365 23.56 0.82 6.75
N GLN A 366 22.38 1.19 6.25
CA GLN A 366 21.59 2.30 6.80
C GLN A 366 21.05 2.02 8.21
N MET A 367 20.71 0.76 8.51
CA MET A 367 20.22 0.36 9.84
C MET A 367 21.30 0.39 10.91
N THR A 368 22.56 0.22 10.56
CA THR A 368 23.69 0.17 11.53
C THR A 368 24.31 1.53 11.82
N ARG A 369 23.89 2.59 11.11
CA ARG A 369 24.43 3.93 11.25
C ARG A 369 23.90 4.59 12.54
N LYS A 370 24.81 5.00 13.42
CA LYS A 370 24.45 5.81 14.59
C LYS A 370 24.11 7.24 14.17
N PRO A 371 22.99 7.80 14.62
CA PRO A 371 22.59 9.15 14.26
C PRO A 371 23.42 10.25 14.98
N THR A 372 23.89 9.99 16.20
CA THR A 372 24.76 10.87 17.01
C THR A 372 25.53 10.05 18.05
N GLU A 373 26.69 10.53 18.47
CA GLU A 373 27.43 9.99 19.63
C GLU A 373 27.09 10.75 20.93
N ASN A 374 26.33 11.86 20.85
CA ASN A 374 25.96 12.69 21.99
C ASN A 374 24.60 12.25 22.55
N GLY A 375 24.61 11.63 23.73
CA GLY A 375 23.38 11.12 24.38
C GLY A 375 22.41 12.24 24.81
N GLU A 376 22.89 13.43 25.17
CA GLU A 376 22.02 14.57 25.53
C GLU A 376 21.35 15.17 24.29
N ALA A 377 22.09 15.27 23.17
CA ALA A 377 21.53 15.67 21.88
C ALA A 377 20.43 14.71 21.43
N TYR A 378 20.65 13.39 21.59
CA TYR A 378 19.66 12.38 21.29
C TYR A 378 18.40 12.51 22.13
N LEU A 379 18.52 12.74 23.46
CA LEU A 379 17.36 12.91 24.34
C LEU A 379 16.54 14.14 23.95
N ALA A 380 17.21 15.28 23.68
CA ALA A 380 16.54 16.50 23.21
C ALA A 380 15.81 16.26 21.88
N PHE A 381 16.43 15.54 20.94
CA PHE A 381 15.84 15.14 19.67
C PHE A 381 14.59 14.28 19.84
N VAL A 382 14.60 13.26 20.71
CA VAL A 382 13.44 12.39 20.95
C VAL A 382 12.28 13.18 21.53
N GLN A 383 12.52 14.07 22.48
CA GLN A 383 11.50 14.97 23.06
C GLN A 383 10.92 15.92 22.01
N ALA A 384 11.80 16.54 21.18
CA ALA A 384 11.37 17.42 20.10
C ALA A 384 10.44 16.70 19.10
N ARG A 385 10.82 15.47 18.72
CA ARG A 385 10.05 14.63 17.80
C ARG A 385 8.66 14.27 18.34
N ASP A 386 8.54 13.99 19.65
CA ASP A 386 7.24 13.70 20.27
C ASP A 386 6.32 14.93 20.25
N LEU A 387 6.84 16.11 20.59
CA LEU A 387 6.09 17.37 20.54
C LEU A 387 5.70 17.78 19.10
N SER A 388 6.52 17.43 18.11
CA SER A 388 6.24 17.72 16.70
C SER A 388 5.04 16.96 16.13
N CYS A 389 4.56 15.93 16.83
CA CYS A 389 3.33 15.21 16.45
C CYS A 389 2.04 15.96 16.82
N ALA A 390 2.12 17.05 17.57
CA ALA A 390 0.97 17.87 17.95
C ALA A 390 0.64 18.92 16.86
N PHE A 391 0.35 18.47 15.66
CA PHE A 391 0.24 19.27 14.43
C PHE A 391 -0.72 20.48 14.49
N GLU A 392 -1.69 20.48 15.40
CA GLU A 392 -2.67 21.57 15.58
C GLU A 392 -2.32 22.52 16.75
N ASP A 393 -1.29 22.20 17.54
CA ASP A 393 -0.93 22.94 18.76
C ASP A 393 0.39 23.71 18.55
N LEU A 394 0.26 24.97 18.12
CA LEU A 394 1.43 25.84 17.84
C LEU A 394 2.38 25.98 19.03
N GLU A 395 1.87 25.99 20.27
CA GLU A 395 2.72 26.14 21.45
C GLU A 395 3.59 24.89 21.70
N LYS A 396 3.05 23.70 21.47
CA LYS A 396 3.84 22.47 21.52
C LYS A 396 4.84 22.39 20.37
N LEU A 397 4.46 22.83 19.17
CA LEU A 397 5.38 22.89 18.03
C LEU A 397 6.55 23.83 18.30
N LYS A 398 6.33 25.01 18.94
CA LYS A 398 7.40 25.92 19.38
C LYS A 398 8.30 25.32 20.46
N GLN A 399 7.75 24.53 21.38
CA GLN A 399 8.56 23.79 22.34
C GLN A 399 9.42 22.73 21.64
N GLY A 400 8.86 22.04 20.65
CA GLY A 400 9.58 21.11 19.78
C GLY A 400 10.71 21.82 19.02
N GLU A 401 10.47 23.02 18.48
CA GLU A 401 11.45 23.87 17.82
C GLU A 401 12.66 24.15 18.74
N GLN A 402 12.42 24.59 19.98
CA GLN A 402 13.49 24.86 20.98
C GLN A 402 14.30 23.60 21.30
N LEU A 403 13.67 22.45 21.38
CA LEU A 403 14.36 21.18 21.67
C LEU A 403 15.18 20.69 20.48
N PHE A 404 14.71 20.87 19.24
CA PHE A 404 15.55 20.61 18.06
C PHE A 404 16.74 21.53 17.99
N GLU A 405 16.56 22.83 18.29
CA GLU A 405 17.65 23.80 18.36
C GLU A 405 18.69 23.35 19.39
N ARG A 406 18.25 22.97 20.60
CA ARG A 406 19.13 22.42 21.63
C ARG A 406 19.86 21.15 21.16
N ALA A 407 19.19 20.23 20.48
CA ALA A 407 19.83 19.02 19.96
C ALA A 407 20.94 19.33 18.96
N VAL A 408 20.71 20.33 18.09
CA VAL A 408 21.68 20.79 17.06
C VAL A 408 22.83 21.59 17.70
N ASP A 409 22.60 22.33 18.80
CA ASP A 409 23.64 23.01 19.52
C ASP A 409 24.56 22.03 20.26
N LEU A 410 23.99 20.98 20.85
CA LEU A 410 24.74 19.91 21.54
C LEU A 410 25.54 19.03 20.54
N ASP A 411 25.05 18.80 19.35
CA ASP A 411 25.75 18.10 18.27
C ASP A 411 25.44 18.76 16.91
N PRO A 412 26.28 19.70 16.47
CA PRO A 412 26.13 20.38 15.17
C PRO A 412 26.18 19.48 13.94
N ASN A 413 26.62 18.22 14.08
CA ASN A 413 26.70 17.23 13.02
C ASN A 413 25.54 16.22 13.04
N PHE A 414 24.55 16.40 13.92
CA PHE A 414 23.39 15.52 14.02
C PHE A 414 22.43 15.74 12.85
N ALA A 415 22.80 15.22 11.66
CA ALA A 415 22.08 15.45 10.40
C ALA A 415 20.60 15.07 10.48
N LEU A 416 20.24 13.95 11.17
CA LEU A 416 18.85 13.52 11.34
C LEU A 416 18.02 14.54 12.15
N ALA A 417 18.59 15.10 13.22
CA ALA A 417 17.90 16.14 14.02
C ALA A 417 17.66 17.40 13.19
N ILE A 418 18.67 17.83 12.42
CA ILE A 418 18.57 18.98 11.51
C ILE A 418 17.50 18.74 10.44
N ALA A 419 17.42 17.54 9.86
CA ALA A 419 16.39 17.17 8.87
C ALA A 419 14.99 17.23 9.48
N ARG A 420 14.77 16.65 10.67
CA ARG A 420 13.47 16.69 11.35
C ARG A 420 13.09 18.10 11.80
N TYR A 421 14.08 18.92 12.17
CA TYR A 421 13.86 20.34 12.46
C TYR A 421 13.35 21.09 11.22
N SER A 422 13.95 20.86 10.05
CA SER A 422 13.46 21.41 8.79
C SER A 422 12.02 21.01 8.47
N GLN A 423 11.63 19.76 8.75
CA GLN A 423 10.26 19.28 8.55
C GLN A 423 9.27 20.03 9.46
N LEU A 424 9.61 20.22 10.74
CA LEU A 424 8.82 20.99 11.68
C LEU A 424 8.62 22.44 11.20
N GLU A 425 9.71 23.11 10.78
CA GLU A 425 9.65 24.46 10.24
C GLU A 425 8.77 24.57 9.01
N SER A 426 8.89 23.59 8.09
CA SER A 426 8.05 23.54 6.89
C SER A 426 6.57 23.34 7.21
N TRP A 427 6.25 22.57 8.25
CA TRP A 427 4.87 22.42 8.72
C TRP A 427 4.32 23.71 9.32
N ILE A 428 5.13 24.41 10.15
CA ILE A 428 4.74 25.72 10.72
C ILE A 428 4.55 26.76 9.61
N VAL A 429 5.39 26.74 8.56
CA VAL A 429 5.22 27.59 7.35
C VAL A 429 3.86 27.33 6.71
N HIS A 430 3.52 26.06 6.54
CA HIS A 430 2.27 25.69 5.86
C HIS A 430 1.03 26.09 6.66
N THR A 431 1.07 25.92 7.97
CA THR A 431 -0.13 25.99 8.81
C THR A 431 -0.31 27.31 9.56
N PHE A 432 0.79 27.91 10.07
CA PHE A 432 0.71 29.00 11.03
C PHE A 432 1.47 30.27 10.66
N ASP A 433 2.64 30.15 10.02
CA ASP A 433 3.55 31.29 9.81
C ASP A 433 4.22 31.20 8.43
N PRO A 434 3.56 31.64 7.36
CA PRO A 434 4.07 31.58 5.99
C PRO A 434 5.10 32.69 5.67
N THR A 435 5.88 33.17 6.65
CA THR A 435 6.85 34.23 6.42
C THR A 435 8.04 33.77 5.56
N PRO A 436 8.63 34.67 4.74
CA PRO A 436 9.83 34.36 3.97
C PRO A 436 11.01 33.90 4.81
N ALA A 437 11.18 34.49 5.99
CA ALA A 437 12.27 34.14 6.91
C ALA A 437 12.17 32.69 7.40
N ARG A 438 10.96 32.21 7.74
CA ARG A 438 10.74 30.85 8.19
C ARG A 438 10.89 29.84 7.04
N ARG A 439 10.44 30.20 5.84
CA ARG A 439 10.67 29.37 4.62
C ARG A 439 12.16 29.18 4.37
N GLU A 440 12.94 30.25 4.47
CA GLU A 440 14.40 30.19 4.28
C GLU A 440 15.07 29.35 5.38
N LYS A 441 14.64 29.47 6.64
CA LYS A 441 15.12 28.63 7.75
C LYS A 441 14.88 27.15 7.46
N ALA A 442 13.67 26.78 7.07
CA ALA A 442 13.33 25.39 6.73
C ALA A 442 14.23 24.84 5.60
N ARG A 443 14.44 25.63 4.54
CA ARG A 443 15.31 25.28 3.42
C ARG A 443 16.77 25.11 3.85
N ALA A 444 17.32 26.09 4.56
CA ALA A 444 18.71 26.08 5.02
C ALA A 444 19.01 24.86 5.91
N LEU A 445 18.08 24.49 6.78
CA LEU A 445 18.19 23.29 7.61
C LEU A 445 18.22 22.01 6.76
N ALA A 446 17.34 21.87 5.77
CA ALA A 446 17.33 20.70 4.88
C ALA A 446 18.65 20.59 4.09
N GLU A 447 19.15 21.71 3.55
CA GLU A 447 20.41 21.76 2.82
C GLU A 447 21.61 21.43 3.71
N ARG A 448 21.62 21.94 4.95
CA ARG A 448 22.66 21.60 5.93
C ARG A 448 22.66 20.12 6.28
N ALA A 449 21.50 19.50 6.47
CA ALA A 449 21.40 18.08 6.72
C ALA A 449 21.99 17.25 5.56
N LEU A 450 21.72 17.64 4.31
CA LEU A 450 22.28 17.00 3.11
C LEU A 450 23.77 17.26 2.90
N GLN A 451 24.28 18.42 3.32
CA GLN A 451 25.74 18.68 3.31
C GLN A 451 26.48 17.77 4.27
N LEU A 452 25.90 17.52 5.47
CA LEU A 452 26.46 16.61 6.45
C LEU A 452 26.32 15.14 6.05
N GLN A 453 25.20 14.79 5.43
CA GLN A 453 24.85 13.43 5.09
C GLN A 453 24.05 13.37 3.78
N PRO A 454 24.76 13.35 2.59
CA PRO A 454 24.09 13.44 1.29
C PRO A 454 23.17 12.26 0.95
N ASP A 455 23.33 11.13 1.61
CA ASP A 455 22.54 9.91 1.43
C ASP A 455 21.48 9.69 2.51
N LEU A 456 21.21 10.68 3.38
CA LEU A 456 20.21 10.59 4.43
C LEU A 456 18.79 10.76 3.85
N PRO A 457 17.95 9.69 3.84
CA PRO A 457 16.64 9.78 3.22
C PRO A 457 15.72 10.81 3.89
N GLU A 458 15.83 10.98 5.22
CA GLU A 458 15.05 11.95 6.01
C GLU A 458 15.41 13.40 5.62
N ALA A 459 16.65 13.66 5.19
CA ALA A 459 17.05 14.98 4.71
C ALA A 459 16.50 15.26 3.31
N HIS A 460 16.44 14.25 2.43
CA HIS A 460 15.74 14.35 1.16
C HIS A 460 14.24 14.58 1.35
N LEU A 461 13.60 13.88 2.31
CA LEU A 461 12.21 14.11 2.67
C LEU A 461 12.00 15.56 3.13
N ALA A 462 12.85 16.08 4.02
CA ALA A 462 12.79 17.45 4.50
C ALA A 462 12.92 18.48 3.38
N ARG A 463 13.87 18.29 2.46
CA ARG A 463 14.04 19.18 1.30
C ARG A 463 12.83 19.10 0.36
N GLY A 464 12.29 17.92 0.14
CA GLY A 464 11.07 17.75 -0.66
C GLY A 464 9.88 18.50 -0.06
N ILE A 465 9.69 18.44 1.27
CA ILE A 465 8.65 19.16 1.99
C ILE A 465 8.86 20.68 1.88
N SER A 466 10.09 21.16 2.01
CA SER A 466 10.39 22.60 1.88
C SER A 466 10.11 23.13 0.47
N TYR A 467 10.37 22.36 -0.58
CA TYR A 467 9.97 22.69 -1.95
C TYR A 467 8.46 22.67 -2.14
N TYR A 468 7.77 21.73 -1.51
CA TYR A 468 6.32 21.58 -1.64
C TYR A 468 5.57 22.71 -0.96
N TYR A 469 5.84 22.98 0.33
CA TYR A 469 5.14 24.00 1.11
C TYR A 469 5.75 25.41 0.98
N GLY A 470 7.06 25.49 0.80
CA GLY A 470 7.76 26.78 0.72
C GLY A 470 7.65 27.43 -0.67
N ASP A 471 7.92 26.67 -1.72
CA ASP A 471 8.13 27.20 -3.06
C ASP A 471 7.05 26.78 -4.06
N ASN A 472 6.13 25.87 -3.71
CA ASN A 472 5.20 25.20 -4.63
C ASN A 472 5.92 24.56 -5.84
N ASN A 473 7.19 24.17 -5.65
CA ASN A 473 8.02 23.57 -6.70
C ASN A 473 7.82 22.04 -6.70
N TYR A 474 6.72 21.61 -7.33
CA TYR A 474 6.29 20.21 -7.35
C TYR A 474 7.30 19.28 -8.04
N GLU A 475 8.01 19.77 -9.07
CA GLU A 475 8.99 18.94 -9.79
C GLU A 475 10.22 18.66 -8.91
N ALA A 476 10.76 19.68 -8.27
CA ALA A 476 11.89 19.52 -7.34
C ALA A 476 11.48 18.65 -6.13
N ALA A 477 10.29 18.89 -5.56
CA ALA A 477 9.77 18.10 -4.44
C ALA A 477 9.66 16.62 -4.79
N LEU A 478 9.08 16.26 -5.96
CA LEU A 478 8.97 14.86 -6.39
C LEU A 478 10.32 14.17 -6.56
N LYS A 479 11.35 14.87 -7.09
CA LYS A 479 12.70 14.30 -7.21
C LYS A 479 13.26 13.91 -5.83
N GLU A 480 13.09 14.77 -4.85
CA GLU A 480 13.54 14.53 -3.48
C GLU A 480 12.75 13.40 -2.82
N PHE A 481 11.43 13.40 -2.95
CA PHE A 481 10.58 12.34 -2.41
C PHE A 481 10.88 10.97 -3.01
N GLU A 482 11.23 10.89 -4.29
CA GLU A 482 11.64 9.62 -4.91
C GLU A 482 12.99 9.10 -4.38
N ILE A 483 13.91 9.99 -4.01
CA ILE A 483 15.15 9.58 -3.34
C ILE A 483 14.84 9.10 -1.92
N ALA A 484 14.06 9.88 -1.16
CA ALA A 484 13.62 9.52 0.19
C ALA A 484 12.89 8.19 0.23
N ARG A 485 11.99 7.92 -0.72
CA ARG A 485 11.21 6.68 -0.84
C ARG A 485 12.07 5.43 -0.99
N ARG A 486 13.22 5.53 -1.66
CA ARG A 486 14.15 4.40 -1.81
C ARG A 486 14.79 4.00 -0.50
N GLY A 487 15.05 4.97 0.39
CA GLY A 487 15.64 4.72 1.70
C GLY A 487 14.61 4.51 2.82
N LEU A 488 13.39 4.99 2.63
CA LEU A 488 12.27 4.91 3.59
C LEU A 488 11.00 4.37 2.89
N PRO A 489 11.01 3.12 2.41
CA PRO A 489 9.89 2.58 1.62
C PRO A 489 8.59 2.38 2.41
N ASN A 490 8.64 2.46 3.75
CA ASN A 490 7.47 2.37 4.62
C ASN A 490 7.10 3.70 5.31
N GLU A 491 7.70 4.82 4.90
CA GLU A 491 7.30 6.14 5.40
C GLU A 491 6.04 6.64 4.69
N SER A 492 4.92 6.67 5.44
CA SER A 492 3.59 7.02 4.89
C SER A 492 3.51 8.43 4.31
N GLU A 493 4.19 9.39 4.94
CA GLU A 493 4.20 10.79 4.52
C GLU A 493 4.74 10.98 3.10
N ILE A 494 5.74 10.18 2.70
CA ILE A 494 6.31 10.27 1.35
C ILE A 494 5.24 9.98 0.31
N TYR A 495 4.47 8.92 0.51
CA TYR A 495 3.37 8.56 -0.40
C TYR A 495 2.24 9.59 -0.38
N LEU A 496 1.96 10.16 0.80
CA LEU A 496 0.99 11.23 0.96
C LEU A 496 1.37 12.46 0.10
N TYR A 497 2.62 12.94 0.23
CA TYR A 497 3.08 14.11 -0.54
C TYR A 497 3.17 13.83 -2.04
N ILE A 498 3.69 12.66 -2.43
CA ILE A 498 3.73 12.26 -3.86
C ILE A 498 2.29 12.24 -4.41
N GLY A 499 1.35 11.62 -3.70
CA GLY A 499 -0.05 11.57 -4.09
C GLY A 499 -0.70 12.96 -4.20
N ALA A 500 -0.44 13.84 -3.24
CA ALA A 500 -0.96 15.21 -3.26
C ALA A 500 -0.43 16.03 -4.46
N ILE A 501 0.85 15.88 -4.80
CA ILE A 501 1.43 16.54 -5.98
C ILE A 501 0.85 15.95 -7.27
N GLN A 502 0.78 14.61 -7.38
CA GLN A 502 0.25 13.95 -8.57
C GLN A 502 -1.21 14.34 -8.84
N ARG A 503 -2.02 14.52 -7.79
CA ARG A 503 -3.38 15.06 -7.88
C ARG A 503 -3.38 16.44 -8.56
N ARG A 504 -2.52 17.35 -8.10
CA ARG A 504 -2.37 18.69 -8.70
C ARG A 504 -1.90 18.64 -10.15
N GLN A 505 -1.09 17.63 -10.50
CA GLN A 505 -0.65 17.37 -11.88
C GLN A 505 -1.72 16.66 -12.74
N GLY A 506 -2.89 16.38 -12.22
CA GLY A 506 -3.96 15.64 -12.91
C GLY A 506 -3.71 14.15 -13.10
N LYS A 507 -2.69 13.58 -12.43
CA LYS A 507 -2.34 12.15 -12.45
C LYS A 507 -3.17 11.40 -11.39
N TRP A 508 -4.47 11.34 -11.60
CA TRP A 508 -5.43 10.89 -10.59
C TRP A 508 -5.28 9.43 -10.18
N ALA A 509 -4.95 8.54 -11.13
CA ALA A 509 -4.77 7.11 -10.84
C ALA A 509 -3.53 6.87 -9.96
N GLU A 510 -2.41 7.48 -10.32
CA GLU A 510 -1.16 7.41 -9.57
C GLU A 510 -1.29 8.08 -8.19
N SER A 511 -1.95 9.23 -8.13
CA SER A 511 -2.27 9.92 -6.88
C SER A 511 -3.07 9.04 -5.94
N THR A 512 -4.16 8.44 -6.43
CA THR A 512 -5.02 7.55 -5.63
C THR A 512 -4.23 6.35 -5.13
N GLY A 513 -3.42 5.71 -5.98
CA GLY A 513 -2.58 4.56 -5.58
C GLY A 513 -1.57 4.92 -4.49
N ASN A 514 -0.95 6.11 -4.56
CA ASN A 514 -0.03 6.57 -3.52
C ASN A 514 -0.77 6.93 -2.23
N LEU A 515 -1.94 7.58 -2.28
CA LEU A 515 -2.74 7.89 -1.09
C LEU A 515 -3.31 6.61 -0.44
N GLU A 516 -3.73 5.60 -1.22
CA GLU A 516 -4.11 4.29 -0.70
C GLU A 516 -2.91 3.60 -0.01
N LYS A 517 -1.70 3.74 -0.56
CA LYS A 517 -0.48 3.23 0.07
C LYS A 517 -0.17 3.96 1.37
N ALA A 518 -0.28 5.29 1.42
CA ALA A 518 -0.12 6.08 2.64
C ALA A 518 -1.08 5.61 3.75
N VAL A 519 -2.37 5.49 3.43
CA VAL A 519 -3.40 4.97 4.35
C VAL A 519 -3.12 3.52 4.77
N SER A 520 -2.54 2.69 3.90
CA SER A 520 -2.19 1.31 4.26
C SER A 520 -1.04 1.22 5.25
N LEU A 521 -0.10 2.18 5.23
CA LEU A 521 1.03 2.28 6.14
C LEU A 521 0.66 3.03 7.43
N ASN A 522 -0.30 3.95 7.36
CA ASN A 522 -0.78 4.73 8.50
C ASN A 522 -2.33 4.72 8.55
N PRO A 523 -2.96 3.57 8.91
CA PRO A 523 -4.41 3.38 8.79
C PRO A 523 -5.24 4.22 9.78
N LYS A 524 -4.60 4.82 10.79
CA LYS A 524 -5.22 5.65 11.83
C LYS A 524 -4.93 7.14 11.66
N ASP A 525 -4.35 7.53 10.54
CA ASP A 525 -4.09 8.93 10.23
C ASP A 525 -5.31 9.58 9.56
N VAL A 526 -5.98 10.45 10.32
CA VAL A 526 -7.17 11.18 9.86
C VAL A 526 -6.86 12.03 8.62
N TRP A 527 -5.67 12.67 8.59
CA TRP A 527 -5.27 13.53 7.48
C TRP A 527 -5.09 12.73 6.16
N SER A 528 -4.40 11.60 6.19
CA SER A 528 -4.26 10.73 5.01
C SER A 528 -5.61 10.20 4.52
N LEU A 529 -6.51 9.84 5.45
CA LEU A 529 -7.87 9.43 5.11
C LEU A 529 -8.65 10.54 4.42
N GLN A 530 -8.55 11.79 4.91
CA GLN A 530 -9.19 12.93 4.26
C GLN A 530 -8.62 13.20 2.85
N GLN A 531 -7.29 13.19 2.71
CA GLN A 531 -6.66 13.40 1.40
C GLN A 531 -7.09 12.34 0.37
N LEU A 532 -7.24 11.09 0.80
CA LEU A 532 -7.77 10.02 -0.05
C LEU A 532 -9.27 10.23 -0.36
N THR A 533 -10.05 10.72 0.62
CA THR A 533 -11.46 11.05 0.42
C THR A 533 -11.62 12.11 -0.64
N PHE A 534 -10.80 13.17 -0.64
CA PHE A 534 -10.84 14.21 -1.68
C PHE A 534 -10.58 13.64 -3.08
N ASN A 535 -9.64 12.71 -3.24
CA ASN A 535 -9.43 12.05 -4.53
C ASN A 535 -10.68 11.30 -5.00
N TYR A 536 -11.29 10.50 -4.12
CA TYR A 536 -12.50 9.76 -4.47
C TYR A 536 -13.69 10.70 -4.76
N GLN A 537 -13.82 11.80 -4.02
CA GLN A 537 -14.83 12.83 -4.27
C GLN A 537 -14.68 13.45 -5.66
N MET A 538 -13.46 13.91 -6.01
CA MET A 538 -13.18 14.51 -7.32
C MET A 538 -13.42 13.53 -8.47
N LEU A 539 -13.15 12.23 -8.24
CA LEU A 539 -13.41 11.13 -9.17
C LEU A 539 -14.88 10.65 -9.14
N ARG A 540 -15.72 11.20 -8.28
CA ARG A 540 -17.12 10.83 -8.05
C ARG A 540 -17.33 9.37 -7.63
N ASP A 541 -16.29 8.73 -7.00
CA ASP A 541 -16.43 7.43 -6.33
C ASP A 541 -16.95 7.65 -4.91
N TYR A 542 -18.23 8.04 -4.79
CA TYR A 542 -18.85 8.39 -3.50
C TYR A 542 -18.87 7.21 -2.53
N LYS A 543 -18.98 5.98 -3.02
CA LYS A 543 -18.92 4.78 -2.18
C LYS A 543 -17.59 4.68 -1.43
N LYS A 544 -16.47 4.85 -2.13
CA LYS A 544 -15.15 4.83 -1.51
C LYS A 544 -14.90 6.09 -0.67
N ALA A 545 -15.35 7.26 -1.14
CA ALA A 545 -15.25 8.50 -0.39
C ALA A 545 -15.95 8.40 0.97
N ASN A 546 -17.21 7.94 0.98
CA ASN A 546 -17.98 7.75 2.21
C ASN A 546 -17.34 6.74 3.16
N ASN A 547 -16.89 5.58 2.65
CA ASN A 547 -16.21 4.58 3.46
C ASN A 547 -14.93 5.15 4.12
N THR A 548 -14.19 5.95 3.36
CA THR A 548 -12.90 6.50 3.83
C THR A 548 -13.12 7.59 4.89
N ILE A 549 -14.08 8.50 4.68
CA ILE A 549 -14.38 9.54 5.66
C ILE A 549 -15.05 8.98 6.92
N ASP A 550 -15.85 7.92 6.81
CA ASP A 550 -16.43 7.25 7.97
C ASP A 550 -15.36 6.60 8.86
N ARG A 551 -14.27 6.11 8.26
CA ARG A 551 -13.09 5.65 9.02
C ARG A 551 -12.41 6.81 9.76
N ALA A 552 -12.27 7.97 9.12
CA ALA A 552 -11.71 9.17 9.76
C ALA A 552 -12.58 9.62 10.93
N LEU A 553 -13.91 9.64 10.78
CA LEU A 553 -14.87 9.97 11.84
C LEU A 553 -14.89 8.94 12.97
N ALA A 554 -14.69 7.65 12.68
CA ALA A 554 -14.55 6.64 13.71
C ALA A 554 -13.30 6.88 14.61
N LEU A 555 -12.26 7.53 14.08
CA LEU A 555 -11.05 7.91 14.83
C LEU A 555 -11.22 9.23 15.58
N ASN A 556 -11.90 10.19 14.98
CA ASN A 556 -12.18 11.51 15.56
C ASN A 556 -13.64 11.90 15.31
N PRO A 557 -14.59 11.43 16.15
CA PRO A 557 -16.03 11.66 15.95
C PRO A 557 -16.47 13.13 15.99
N THR A 558 -15.67 13.99 16.60
CA THR A 558 -15.93 15.43 16.73
C THR A 558 -14.97 16.29 15.89
N GLY A 559 -14.19 15.65 15.02
CA GLY A 559 -13.28 16.35 14.11
C GLY A 559 -14.05 17.25 13.13
N LEU A 560 -13.79 18.55 13.18
CA LEU A 560 -14.50 19.55 12.38
C LEU A 560 -14.39 19.26 10.88
N GLU A 561 -13.15 19.09 10.39
CA GLU A 561 -12.92 18.87 8.96
C GLU A 561 -13.51 17.54 8.45
N PRO A 562 -13.34 16.38 9.11
CA PRO A 562 -14.01 15.16 8.68
C PRO A 562 -15.53 15.25 8.64
N LEU A 563 -16.15 15.95 9.61
CA LEU A 563 -17.61 16.18 9.63
C LEU A 563 -18.04 17.08 8.48
N GLU A 564 -17.29 18.13 8.19
CA GLU A 564 -17.54 19.04 7.08
C GLU A 564 -17.42 18.34 5.72
N VAL A 565 -16.38 17.52 5.54
CA VAL A 565 -16.20 16.70 4.34
C VAL A 565 -17.36 15.71 4.17
N LYS A 566 -17.80 15.06 5.26
CA LYS A 566 -18.95 14.13 5.22
C LYS A 566 -20.23 14.84 4.81
N ALA A 567 -20.47 16.04 5.35
CA ALA A 567 -21.63 16.87 4.99
C ALA A 567 -21.61 17.27 3.50
N LYS A 568 -20.46 17.76 3.01
CA LYS A 568 -20.28 18.12 1.60
C LYS A 568 -20.47 16.93 0.66
N LEU A 569 -19.99 15.75 1.03
CA LEU A 569 -20.19 14.52 0.25
C LEU A 569 -21.67 14.16 0.13
N ALA A 570 -22.44 14.21 1.23
CA ALA A 570 -23.86 13.89 1.22
C ALA A 570 -24.67 14.84 0.35
N ILE A 571 -24.36 16.15 0.42
CA ILE A 571 -25.01 17.16 -0.42
C ILE A 571 -24.63 16.96 -1.90
N ALA A 572 -23.35 16.70 -2.19
CA ALA A 572 -22.86 16.53 -3.56
C ALA A 572 -23.37 15.25 -4.24
N GLU A 573 -23.54 14.17 -3.48
CA GLU A 573 -24.03 12.88 -3.96
C GLU A 573 -25.54 12.87 -4.21
N ASN A 574 -26.33 13.29 -3.23
CA ASN A 574 -27.78 13.11 -3.24
C ASN A 574 -28.62 14.30 -2.73
N GLY A 575 -27.98 15.41 -2.33
CA GLY A 575 -28.64 16.60 -1.79
C GLY A 575 -29.14 16.44 -0.35
N ASP A 576 -28.55 15.53 0.42
CA ASP A 576 -28.96 15.26 1.80
C ASP A 576 -28.32 16.27 2.79
N PHE A 577 -29.09 17.29 3.13
CA PHE A 577 -28.71 18.31 4.12
C PHE A 577 -28.77 17.81 5.57
N SER A 578 -29.51 16.72 5.85
CA SER A 578 -29.63 16.20 7.22
C SER A 578 -28.30 15.76 7.82
N VAL A 579 -27.37 15.33 6.98
CA VAL A 579 -26.00 14.97 7.39
C VAL A 579 -25.24 16.21 7.84
N ALA A 580 -25.39 17.34 7.12
CA ALA A 580 -24.77 18.61 7.51
C ALA A 580 -25.34 19.13 8.84
N GLU A 581 -26.65 19.08 9.03
CA GLU A 581 -27.28 19.48 10.29
C GLU A 581 -26.76 18.66 11.48
N LYS A 582 -26.66 17.33 11.34
CA LYS A 582 -26.06 16.44 12.35
C LYS A 582 -24.60 16.78 12.63
N ALA A 583 -23.81 17.11 11.59
CA ALA A 583 -22.43 17.52 11.76
C ALA A 583 -22.31 18.80 12.59
N PHE A 584 -23.13 19.83 12.28
CA PHE A 584 -23.15 21.06 13.05
C PHE A 584 -23.62 20.87 14.50
N ASP A 585 -24.55 19.94 14.73
CA ASP A 585 -25.00 19.61 16.08
C ASP A 585 -23.91 18.89 16.89
N ALA A 586 -23.16 18.00 16.27
CA ALA A 586 -22.05 17.28 16.90
C ALA A 586 -20.92 18.20 17.41
N VAL A 587 -20.72 19.33 16.74
CA VAL A 587 -19.63 20.27 17.10
C VAL A 587 -20.07 21.44 17.97
N LYS A 588 -21.37 21.57 18.33
CA LYS A 588 -21.87 22.66 19.17
C LYS A 588 -21.16 22.81 20.52
N SER A 589 -20.74 21.71 21.11
CA SER A 589 -20.07 21.65 22.42
C SER A 589 -18.54 21.60 22.32
N VAL A 590 -17.97 21.56 21.11
CA VAL A 590 -16.53 21.47 20.90
C VAL A 590 -15.91 22.84 21.09
N ALA A 591 -14.81 22.89 21.84
CA ALA A 591 -14.01 24.10 21.97
C ALA A 591 -13.32 24.38 20.63
N MET A 592 -13.61 25.53 20.03
CA MET A 592 -13.09 25.93 18.72
C MET A 592 -12.23 27.20 18.84
N SER A 593 -11.16 27.28 18.04
CA SER A 593 -10.47 28.52 17.77
C SER A 593 -11.39 29.54 17.09
N LYS A 594 -10.98 30.81 17.09
CA LYS A 594 -11.72 31.85 16.36
C LYS A 594 -11.89 31.52 14.88
N GLU A 595 -10.81 31.04 14.26
CA GLU A 595 -10.78 30.63 12.85
C GLU A 595 -11.74 29.47 12.57
N GLN A 596 -11.68 28.42 13.39
CA GLN A 596 -12.59 27.26 13.26
C GLN A 596 -14.05 27.65 13.39
N LYS A 597 -14.37 28.55 14.33
CA LYS A 597 -15.75 29.10 14.47
C LYS A 597 -16.21 29.82 13.20
N LEU A 598 -15.35 30.65 12.61
CA LEU A 598 -15.70 31.39 11.40
C LEU A 598 -15.89 30.45 10.21
N LYS A 599 -15.01 29.47 10.00
CA LYS A 599 -15.17 28.44 8.95
C LYS A 599 -16.47 27.66 9.12
N THR A 600 -16.74 27.14 10.32
CA THR A 600 -17.97 26.41 10.61
C THR A 600 -19.23 27.27 10.44
N THR A 601 -19.16 28.54 10.83
CA THR A 601 -20.25 29.49 10.63
C THR A 601 -20.52 29.72 9.15
N GLY A 602 -19.47 29.95 8.36
CA GLY A 602 -19.58 30.09 6.89
C GLY A 602 -20.21 28.86 6.24
N SER A 603 -19.69 27.67 6.52
CA SER A 603 -20.24 26.40 6.02
C SER A 603 -21.72 26.20 6.38
N ARG A 604 -22.13 26.63 7.59
CA ARG A 604 -23.53 26.55 8.01
C ARG A 604 -24.42 27.56 7.24
N ILE A 605 -23.92 28.78 6.99
CA ILE A 605 -24.62 29.74 6.17
C ILE A 605 -24.79 29.20 4.74
N ASP A 606 -23.76 28.60 4.14
CA ASP A 606 -23.84 28.00 2.81
C ASP A 606 -24.94 26.91 2.74
N VAL A 607 -25.04 26.07 3.78
CA VAL A 607 -26.13 25.08 3.88
C VAL A 607 -27.49 25.73 3.97
N PHE A 608 -27.68 26.77 4.80
CA PHE A 608 -28.96 27.50 4.89
C PHE A 608 -29.34 28.17 3.57
N LEU A 609 -28.36 28.74 2.86
CA LEU A 609 -28.61 29.32 1.54
C LEU A 609 -29.04 28.26 0.52
N ALA A 610 -28.36 27.08 0.52
CA ALA A 610 -28.69 25.96 -0.36
C ALA A 610 -30.09 25.36 -0.06
N GLU A 611 -30.49 25.34 1.22
CA GLU A 611 -31.85 24.95 1.65
C GLU A 611 -32.90 26.08 1.48
N ARG A 612 -32.50 27.26 1.01
CA ARG A 612 -33.33 28.46 0.89
C ARG A 612 -33.90 28.98 2.21
N LYS A 613 -33.24 28.66 3.35
CA LYS A 613 -33.48 29.18 4.68
C LYS A 613 -32.83 30.55 4.83
N TYR A 614 -33.26 31.51 4.01
CA TYR A 614 -32.59 32.82 3.88
C TYR A 614 -32.64 33.64 5.16
N GLN A 615 -33.73 33.54 5.96
CA GLN A 615 -33.83 34.24 7.22
C GLN A 615 -32.83 33.74 8.28
N GLU A 616 -32.65 32.45 8.36
CA GLU A 616 -31.67 31.80 9.26
C GLU A 616 -30.24 32.13 8.80
N ALA A 617 -29.98 32.11 7.49
CA ALA A 617 -28.71 32.52 6.91
C ALA A 617 -28.37 33.97 7.26
N LEU A 618 -29.36 34.91 7.14
CA LEU A 618 -29.21 36.30 7.47
C LEU A 618 -28.89 36.50 8.96
N GLN A 619 -29.71 35.91 9.85
CA GLN A 619 -29.50 36.03 11.28
C GLN A 619 -28.12 35.51 11.71
N LEU A 620 -27.67 34.39 11.14
CA LEU A 620 -26.38 33.83 11.47
C LEU A 620 -25.24 34.71 10.93
N ALA A 621 -25.32 35.22 9.71
CA ALA A 621 -24.33 36.13 9.16
C ALA A 621 -24.23 37.45 9.94
N GLU A 622 -25.37 38.03 10.37
CA GLU A 622 -25.41 39.26 11.18
C GLU A 622 -24.85 39.06 12.60
N SER A 623 -24.86 37.83 13.13
CA SER A 623 -24.26 37.51 14.44
C SER A 623 -22.72 37.54 14.46
N VAL A 624 -22.06 37.48 13.32
CA VAL A 624 -20.61 37.58 13.18
C VAL A 624 -20.18 39.05 13.42
N ARG A 625 -19.24 39.28 14.34
CA ARG A 625 -18.75 40.62 14.66
C ARG A 625 -17.83 41.17 13.58
N ASP A 626 -17.79 42.47 13.37
CA ASP A 626 -16.91 43.12 12.38
C ASP A 626 -15.41 42.88 12.68
N ASP A 627 -15.05 42.89 13.97
CA ASP A 627 -13.67 42.62 14.42
C ASP A 627 -13.19 41.22 14.06
N ASP A 628 -14.10 40.26 13.88
CA ASP A 628 -13.77 38.90 13.51
C ASP A 628 -13.41 38.78 12.01
N LEU A 629 -13.76 39.79 11.20
CA LEU A 629 -13.45 39.88 9.77
C LEU A 629 -12.08 40.52 9.46
N ALA A 630 -11.42 41.08 10.46
CA ALA A 630 -10.12 41.75 10.27
C ALA A 630 -8.98 40.77 9.95
N ALA A 631 -9.16 39.48 10.22
CA ALA A 631 -8.21 38.44 9.89
C ALA A 631 -8.61 37.77 8.57
N PHE A 632 -7.68 37.74 7.62
CA PHE A 632 -7.85 36.95 6.41
C PHE A 632 -7.85 35.47 6.76
N ILE A 633 -8.93 34.77 6.42
CA ILE A 633 -9.03 33.33 6.50
C ILE A 633 -9.31 32.86 5.07
N PRO A 634 -8.40 32.10 4.45
CA PRO A 634 -8.64 31.54 3.10
C PRO A 634 -9.96 30.80 3.04
N HIS A 635 -10.66 30.90 1.90
CA HIS A 635 -11.97 30.25 1.64
C HIS A 635 -13.12 30.67 2.57
N VAL A 636 -12.99 31.75 3.40
CA VAL A 636 -14.06 32.31 4.20
C VAL A 636 -14.53 33.62 3.58
N TRP A 637 -15.81 33.67 3.19
CA TRP A 637 -16.44 34.88 2.63
C TRP A 637 -16.65 35.95 3.69
N SER A 638 -16.60 37.22 3.27
CA SER A 638 -17.06 38.33 4.09
C SER A 638 -18.50 38.11 4.55
N LYS A 639 -18.80 38.35 5.84
CA LYS A 639 -20.19 38.28 6.33
C LYS A 639 -21.14 39.13 5.46
N TYR A 640 -20.67 40.25 4.93
CA TYR A 640 -21.46 41.13 4.09
C TYR A 640 -21.83 40.51 2.74
N PHE A 641 -21.01 39.61 2.23
CA PHE A 641 -21.33 38.80 1.06
C PHE A 641 -22.50 37.86 1.36
N TYR A 642 -22.43 37.14 2.47
CA TYR A 642 -23.52 36.26 2.92
C TYR A 642 -24.81 37.03 3.23
N ILE A 643 -24.73 38.20 3.88
CA ILE A 643 -25.87 39.06 4.13
C ILE A 643 -26.50 39.49 2.78
N GLY A 644 -25.67 39.84 1.80
CA GLY A 644 -26.13 40.18 0.44
C GLY A 644 -26.89 39.04 -0.22
N LEU A 645 -26.37 37.82 -0.20
CA LEU A 645 -27.03 36.65 -0.74
C LEU A 645 -28.36 36.34 -0.04
N ALA A 646 -28.37 36.38 1.30
CA ALA A 646 -29.56 36.08 2.10
C ALA A 646 -30.66 37.12 1.85
N ARG A 647 -30.34 38.43 1.83
CA ARG A 647 -31.30 39.50 1.56
C ARG A 647 -31.88 39.45 0.13
N ARG A 648 -31.02 39.11 -0.87
CA ARG A 648 -31.50 38.87 -2.22
C ARG A 648 -32.46 37.68 -2.27
N GLY A 649 -32.20 36.59 -1.56
CA GLY A 649 -33.14 35.48 -1.43
C GLY A 649 -34.46 35.85 -0.75
N LEU A 650 -34.47 36.89 0.12
CA LEU A 650 -35.65 37.49 0.73
C LEU A 650 -36.32 38.58 -0.12
N LEU A 651 -35.82 38.81 -1.34
CA LEU A 651 -36.29 39.86 -2.27
C LEU A 651 -36.06 41.30 -1.75
N ASP A 652 -35.12 41.51 -0.84
CA ASP A 652 -34.66 42.83 -0.36
C ASP A 652 -33.46 43.29 -1.21
N GLU A 653 -33.74 43.77 -2.41
CA GLU A 653 -32.69 44.18 -3.37
C GLU A 653 -31.87 45.37 -2.88
N ASP A 654 -32.50 46.37 -2.20
CA ASP A 654 -31.79 47.53 -1.67
C ASP A 654 -30.83 47.13 -0.52
N GLY A 655 -31.32 46.30 0.38
CA GLY A 655 -30.50 45.79 1.47
C GLY A 655 -29.39 44.84 0.97
N ALA A 656 -29.66 44.04 -0.05
CA ALA A 656 -28.68 43.19 -0.69
C ALA A 656 -27.56 44.03 -1.35
N ARG A 657 -27.93 45.08 -2.13
CA ARG A 657 -26.96 45.97 -2.73
C ARG A 657 -26.10 46.71 -1.73
N ALA A 658 -26.71 47.19 -0.64
CA ALA A 658 -25.96 47.85 0.46
C ALA A 658 -24.95 46.90 1.11
N ALA A 659 -25.30 45.64 1.29
CA ALA A 659 -24.40 44.61 1.83
C ALA A 659 -23.27 44.28 0.84
N PHE A 660 -23.57 44.10 -0.45
CA PHE A 660 -22.52 43.82 -1.45
C PHE A 660 -21.53 44.99 -1.63
N LEU A 661 -21.95 46.24 -1.45
CA LEU A 661 -21.02 47.39 -1.43
C LEU A 661 -20.01 47.30 -0.25
N LYS A 662 -20.45 46.86 0.92
CA LYS A 662 -19.55 46.60 2.05
C LYS A 662 -18.64 45.40 1.78
N ALA A 663 -19.18 44.32 1.17
CA ALA A 663 -18.38 43.17 0.77
C ALA A 663 -17.29 43.54 -0.24
N LYS A 664 -17.63 44.41 -1.23
CA LYS A 664 -16.65 44.92 -2.21
C LYS A 664 -15.48 45.64 -1.52
N ALA A 665 -15.74 46.56 -0.59
CA ALA A 665 -14.68 47.27 0.11
C ALA A 665 -13.77 46.32 0.86
N SER A 666 -14.33 45.26 1.50
CA SER A 666 -13.55 44.22 2.16
C SER A 666 -12.69 43.39 1.19
N ALA A 667 -13.28 43.01 0.04
CA ALA A 667 -12.57 42.18 -0.97
C ALA A 667 -11.46 42.97 -1.69
N GLU A 668 -11.70 44.28 -1.99
CA GLU A 668 -10.68 45.17 -2.56
C GLU A 668 -9.47 45.34 -1.62
N GLU A 669 -9.72 45.50 -0.32
CA GLU A 669 -8.65 45.57 0.67
C GLU A 669 -7.88 44.23 0.74
N GLN A 670 -8.60 43.11 0.61
CA GLN A 670 -7.99 41.80 0.59
C GLN A 670 -7.07 41.60 -0.62
N VAL A 671 -7.53 41.97 -1.84
CA VAL A 671 -6.69 41.92 -3.05
C VAL A 671 -5.44 42.79 -2.91
N LYS A 672 -5.53 43.96 -2.26
CA LYS A 672 -4.34 44.79 -1.98
C LYS A 672 -3.33 44.09 -1.06
N ARG A 673 -3.80 43.34 -0.05
CA ARG A 673 -2.94 42.61 0.88
C ARG A 673 -2.32 41.37 0.26
N THR A 674 -3.07 40.67 -0.60
CA THR A 674 -2.69 39.42 -1.22
C THR A 674 -2.93 39.44 -2.73
N PRO A 675 -2.15 40.22 -3.51
CA PRO A 675 -2.41 40.47 -4.94
C PRO A 675 -2.16 39.23 -5.83
N ASP A 676 -1.50 38.20 -5.29
CA ASP A 676 -1.22 36.95 -5.99
C ASP A 676 -2.07 35.76 -5.45
N ALA A 677 -3.08 36.05 -4.60
CA ALA A 677 -4.00 35.02 -4.10
C ALA A 677 -5.25 34.96 -4.99
N GLU A 678 -5.42 33.87 -5.70
CA GLU A 678 -6.56 33.62 -6.59
C GLU A 678 -7.91 33.70 -5.88
N ASP A 679 -7.99 33.24 -4.62
CA ASP A 679 -9.21 33.32 -3.81
C ASP A 679 -9.66 34.75 -3.56
N SER A 680 -8.74 35.69 -3.38
CA SER A 680 -9.04 37.11 -3.19
C SER A 680 -9.68 37.70 -4.46
N HIS A 681 -9.13 37.35 -5.61
CA HIS A 681 -9.65 37.81 -6.90
C HIS A 681 -11.01 37.21 -7.23
N ILE A 682 -11.24 35.91 -7.01
CA ILE A 682 -12.54 35.30 -7.32
C ILE A 682 -13.64 35.78 -6.37
N GLN A 683 -13.31 36.08 -5.10
CA GLN A 683 -14.26 36.71 -4.17
C GLN A 683 -14.66 38.11 -4.60
N LEU A 684 -13.70 38.92 -5.04
CA LEU A 684 -13.98 40.25 -5.58
C LEU A 684 -14.81 40.16 -6.86
N ALA A 685 -14.46 39.27 -7.78
CA ALA A 685 -15.19 39.02 -9.03
C ALA A 685 -16.68 38.71 -8.80
N LYS A 686 -16.98 37.76 -7.90
CA LYS A 686 -18.36 37.41 -7.55
C LYS A 686 -19.11 38.58 -6.93
N THR A 687 -18.47 39.34 -6.04
CA THR A 687 -19.08 40.52 -5.41
C THR A 687 -19.41 41.61 -6.44
N LEU A 688 -18.47 41.88 -7.35
CA LEU A 688 -18.69 42.84 -8.47
C LEU A 688 -19.80 42.38 -9.41
N ALA A 689 -19.91 41.08 -9.68
CA ALA A 689 -20.98 40.52 -10.52
C ALA A 689 -22.36 40.79 -9.89
N PHE A 690 -22.54 40.60 -8.58
CA PHE A 690 -23.76 40.90 -7.88
C PHE A 690 -24.09 42.41 -7.84
N LEU A 691 -23.08 43.27 -7.93
CA LEU A 691 -23.30 44.74 -8.08
C LEU A 691 -23.58 45.17 -9.52
N GLY A 692 -23.44 44.26 -10.50
CA GLY A 692 -23.61 44.57 -11.93
C GLY A 692 -22.41 45.26 -12.56
N GLU A 693 -21.24 45.29 -11.88
CA GLU A 693 -20.00 45.87 -12.38
C GLU A 693 -19.28 44.89 -13.34
N ARG A 694 -19.88 44.69 -14.50
CA ARG A 694 -19.59 43.62 -15.46
C ARG A 694 -18.09 43.48 -15.83
N ASP A 695 -17.52 44.57 -16.34
CA ASP A 695 -16.14 44.50 -16.87
C ASP A 695 -15.11 44.24 -15.79
N ALA A 696 -15.28 44.85 -14.62
CA ALA A 696 -14.43 44.63 -13.47
C ALA A 696 -14.59 43.21 -12.93
N ALA A 697 -15.80 42.67 -12.84
CA ALA A 697 -16.04 41.29 -12.42
C ALA A 697 -15.36 40.26 -13.33
N LEU A 698 -15.46 40.46 -14.65
CA LEU A 698 -14.80 39.55 -15.62
C LEU A 698 -13.28 39.66 -15.58
N ALA A 699 -12.73 40.87 -15.38
CA ALA A 699 -11.27 41.06 -15.24
C ALA A 699 -10.71 40.34 -14.00
N GLU A 700 -11.38 40.46 -12.84
CA GLU A 700 -10.99 39.79 -11.63
C GLU A 700 -11.14 38.24 -11.72
N ALA A 701 -12.21 37.77 -12.35
CA ALA A 701 -12.42 36.35 -12.62
C ALA A 701 -11.32 35.75 -13.52
N GLN A 702 -10.93 36.49 -14.56
CA GLN A 702 -9.82 36.12 -15.44
C GLN A 702 -8.50 36.08 -14.64
N ARG A 703 -8.22 37.10 -13.84
CA ARG A 703 -7.01 37.16 -13.00
C ARG A 703 -6.93 35.98 -12.06
N ALA A 704 -8.02 35.57 -11.41
CA ALA A 704 -8.06 34.40 -10.56
C ALA A 704 -7.68 33.11 -11.33
N SER A 705 -8.25 32.95 -12.55
CA SER A 705 -7.95 31.76 -13.38
C SER A 705 -6.51 31.75 -13.92
N GLU A 706 -5.87 32.90 -14.12
CA GLU A 706 -4.47 33.02 -14.52
C GLU A 706 -3.52 32.68 -13.36
N LEU A 707 -3.89 33.02 -12.12
CA LEU A 707 -3.11 32.72 -10.93
C LEU A 707 -3.08 31.23 -10.62
N ARG A 708 -4.23 30.54 -10.74
CA ARG A 708 -4.34 29.08 -10.54
C ARG A 708 -4.99 28.39 -11.74
N PRO A 709 -4.29 28.29 -12.88
CA PRO A 709 -4.82 27.56 -14.03
C PRO A 709 -4.85 26.06 -13.78
N GLU A 710 -5.86 25.36 -14.29
CA GLU A 710 -5.99 23.89 -14.16
C GLU A 710 -4.78 23.12 -14.69
N SER A 711 -4.07 23.69 -15.68
CA SER A 711 -2.83 23.09 -16.21
C SER A 711 -1.70 23.02 -15.19
N LYS A 712 -1.73 23.85 -14.14
CA LYS A 712 -0.76 23.84 -13.03
C LYS A 712 -1.32 23.14 -11.80
N ASP A 713 -2.62 23.27 -11.54
CA ASP A 713 -3.29 22.66 -10.39
C ASP A 713 -4.64 22.08 -10.80
N ALA A 714 -4.64 20.80 -11.19
CA ALA A 714 -5.84 20.06 -11.58
C ALA A 714 -6.78 19.75 -10.38
N PHE A 715 -6.37 20.06 -9.16
CA PHE A 715 -7.21 19.93 -7.97
C PHE A 715 -7.90 21.24 -7.59
N GLY A 716 -7.17 22.33 -7.48
CA GLY A 716 -7.72 23.63 -7.09
C GLY A 716 -8.24 24.47 -8.27
N GLY A 717 -7.65 24.29 -9.45
CA GLY A 717 -8.08 25.04 -10.65
C GLY A 717 -9.54 24.86 -11.02
N PRO A 718 -10.14 23.66 -10.96
CA PRO A 718 -11.57 23.46 -11.17
C PRO A 718 -12.48 24.26 -10.23
N GLU A 719 -12.08 24.49 -8.97
CA GLU A 719 -12.84 25.33 -8.03
C GLU A 719 -12.86 26.80 -8.46
N ILE A 720 -11.71 27.32 -8.93
CA ILE A 720 -11.65 28.66 -9.50
C ILE A 720 -12.54 28.77 -10.75
N MET A 721 -12.52 27.76 -11.62
CA MET A 721 -13.36 27.72 -12.82
C MET A 721 -14.86 27.63 -12.49
N GLU A 722 -15.24 26.94 -11.39
CA GLU A 722 -16.62 27.00 -10.87
C GLU A 722 -16.99 28.42 -10.48
N GLY A 723 -16.12 29.13 -9.74
CA GLY A 723 -16.32 30.52 -9.40
C GLY A 723 -16.44 31.46 -10.64
N VAL A 724 -15.67 31.21 -11.68
CA VAL A 724 -15.77 31.90 -12.96
C VAL A 724 -17.14 31.63 -13.61
N ALA A 725 -17.63 30.39 -13.58
CA ALA A 725 -18.97 30.06 -14.09
C ALA A 725 -20.07 30.77 -13.30
N GLU A 726 -19.93 30.87 -11.97
CA GLU A 726 -20.88 31.64 -11.13
C GLU A 726 -20.91 33.12 -11.49
N VAL A 727 -19.75 33.76 -11.73
CA VAL A 727 -19.67 35.15 -12.20
C VAL A 727 -20.43 35.31 -13.52
N HIS A 728 -20.22 34.40 -14.48
CA HIS A 728 -20.93 34.43 -15.76
C HIS A 728 -22.45 34.25 -15.58
N ALA A 729 -22.87 33.31 -14.72
CA ALA A 729 -24.30 33.09 -14.45
C ALA A 729 -24.99 34.32 -13.84
N VAL A 730 -24.35 34.95 -12.85
CA VAL A 730 -24.86 36.16 -12.18
C VAL A 730 -24.95 37.32 -13.16
N LEU A 731 -24.01 37.44 -14.09
CA LEU A 731 -24.00 38.49 -15.13
C LEU A 731 -24.93 38.20 -16.34
N GLY A 732 -25.63 37.06 -16.35
CA GLY A 732 -26.54 36.67 -17.45
C GLY A 732 -25.80 36.13 -18.70
N ASN A 733 -24.53 35.78 -18.60
CA ASN A 733 -23.76 35.13 -19.68
C ASN A 733 -23.98 33.61 -19.63
N ASN A 734 -25.25 33.19 -19.81
CA ASN A 734 -25.67 31.80 -19.56
C ASN A 734 -24.90 30.78 -20.38
N ASP A 735 -24.75 30.99 -21.70
CA ASP A 735 -24.04 30.05 -22.58
C ASP A 735 -22.61 29.77 -22.07
N ARG A 736 -21.89 30.83 -21.65
CA ARG A 736 -20.52 30.67 -21.15
C ARG A 736 -20.47 29.96 -19.80
N ALA A 737 -21.41 30.25 -18.91
CA ALA A 737 -21.51 29.54 -17.62
C ALA A 737 -21.78 28.05 -17.84
N ILE A 738 -22.73 27.69 -18.72
CA ILE A 738 -23.10 26.32 -19.04
C ILE A 738 -21.91 25.58 -19.69
N GLU A 739 -21.19 26.20 -20.61
CA GLU A 739 -19.98 25.62 -21.24
C GLU A 739 -18.94 25.26 -20.20
N ILE A 740 -18.63 26.15 -19.25
CA ILE A 740 -17.66 25.88 -18.17
C ILE A 740 -18.16 24.75 -17.30
N LEU A 741 -19.42 24.75 -16.90
CA LEU A 741 -20.03 23.72 -16.06
C LEU A 741 -20.01 22.34 -16.74
N GLU A 742 -20.34 22.27 -18.05
CA GLU A 742 -20.21 21.02 -18.79
C GLU A 742 -18.78 20.49 -18.79
N GLY A 743 -17.82 21.38 -19.01
CA GLY A 743 -16.40 21.02 -18.89
C GLY A 743 -16.05 20.44 -17.51
N LEU A 744 -16.52 21.05 -16.42
CA LEU A 744 -16.28 20.60 -15.04
C LEU A 744 -16.98 19.26 -14.73
N LEU A 745 -18.16 19.02 -15.30
CA LEU A 745 -18.88 17.75 -15.11
C LEU A 745 -18.24 16.56 -15.85
N THR A 746 -17.45 16.81 -16.89
CA THR A 746 -16.80 15.75 -17.71
C THR A 746 -15.46 15.29 -17.17
N ARG A 747 -14.85 16.02 -16.24
CA ARG A 747 -13.53 15.74 -15.66
C ARG A 747 -13.59 15.72 -14.13
N PRO A 748 -12.52 15.27 -13.44
CA PRO A 748 -12.44 15.34 -11.99
C PRO A 748 -12.63 16.79 -11.49
N SER A 749 -13.67 17.00 -10.68
CA SER A 749 -14.01 18.29 -10.09
C SER A 749 -14.99 18.10 -8.92
N GLY A 750 -15.15 19.13 -8.08
CA GLY A 750 -16.16 19.18 -7.02
C GLY A 750 -17.60 19.37 -7.52
N VAL A 751 -17.79 19.83 -8.76
CA VAL A 751 -19.11 20.13 -9.33
C VAL A 751 -19.88 18.84 -9.63
N THR A 752 -21.14 18.79 -9.21
CA THR A 752 -22.07 17.69 -9.50
C THR A 752 -23.41 18.22 -9.97
N ALA A 753 -24.14 17.40 -10.71
CA ALA A 753 -25.49 17.77 -11.12
C ALA A 753 -26.41 18.07 -9.91
N GLN A 754 -26.19 17.41 -8.79
CA GLN A 754 -26.93 17.60 -7.55
C GLN A 754 -26.63 18.97 -6.93
N LEU A 755 -25.36 19.41 -6.89
CA LEU A 755 -24.99 20.76 -6.43
C LEU A 755 -25.56 21.83 -7.32
N LEU A 756 -25.59 21.61 -8.65
CA LEU A 756 -26.24 22.53 -9.58
C LEU A 756 -27.75 22.66 -9.35
N LYS A 757 -28.42 21.61 -8.88
CA LYS A 757 -29.84 21.63 -8.52
C LYS A 757 -30.13 22.44 -7.26
N VAL A 758 -29.28 22.31 -6.23
CA VAL A 758 -29.60 22.84 -4.90
C VAL A 758 -29.04 24.25 -4.67
N ASN A 759 -27.87 24.59 -5.19
CA ASN A 759 -27.22 25.87 -4.93
C ASN A 759 -27.98 27.04 -5.63
N PRO A 760 -28.46 28.06 -4.87
CA PRO A 760 -29.22 29.17 -5.41
C PRO A 760 -28.43 30.10 -6.34
N ILE A 761 -27.13 30.06 -6.37
CA ILE A 761 -26.30 30.85 -7.28
C ILE A 761 -26.59 30.52 -8.74
N TRP A 762 -27.07 29.30 -9.02
CA TRP A 762 -27.45 28.84 -10.35
C TRP A 762 -28.92 29.16 -10.73
N ASP A 763 -29.66 29.86 -9.86
CA ASP A 763 -31.06 30.21 -10.14
C ASP A 763 -31.25 31.00 -11.45
N PRO A 764 -30.33 31.91 -11.88
CA PRO A 764 -30.42 32.55 -13.17
C PRO A 764 -30.44 31.60 -14.37
N LEU A 765 -29.85 30.42 -14.23
CA LEU A 765 -29.76 29.42 -15.30
C LEU A 765 -30.93 28.43 -15.33
N ARG A 766 -31.78 28.36 -14.29
CA ARG A 766 -32.83 27.33 -14.16
C ARG A 766 -33.86 27.33 -15.26
N GLY A 767 -34.12 28.50 -15.87
CA GLY A 767 -35.03 28.66 -17.01
C GLY A 767 -34.40 28.28 -18.36
N ASP A 768 -33.10 28.02 -18.41
CA ASP A 768 -32.38 27.71 -19.63
C ASP A 768 -32.47 26.20 -19.96
N PRO A 769 -32.98 25.81 -21.16
CA PRO A 769 -33.11 24.41 -21.54
C PRO A 769 -31.78 23.67 -21.59
N HIS A 770 -30.68 24.32 -21.95
CA HIS A 770 -29.36 23.71 -22.00
C HIS A 770 -28.84 23.36 -20.60
N PHE A 771 -29.10 24.24 -19.61
CA PHE A 771 -28.77 23.98 -18.22
C PHE A 771 -29.56 22.79 -17.67
N GLN A 772 -30.87 22.72 -18.01
CA GLN A 772 -31.68 21.57 -17.59
C GLN A 772 -31.19 20.26 -18.24
N ALA A 773 -30.89 20.30 -19.55
CA ALA A 773 -30.31 19.14 -20.24
C ALA A 773 -28.97 18.69 -19.63
N LEU A 774 -28.14 19.63 -19.18
CA LEU A 774 -26.88 19.34 -18.47
C LEU A 774 -27.14 18.59 -17.16
N ILE A 775 -28.07 19.07 -16.36
CA ILE A 775 -28.47 18.43 -15.10
C ILE A 775 -29.00 17.01 -15.34
N ASP A 776 -29.86 16.81 -16.34
CA ASP A 776 -30.46 15.52 -16.65
C ASP A 776 -29.39 14.52 -17.17
N LYS A 777 -28.49 14.98 -18.03
CA LYS A 777 -27.40 14.17 -18.60
C LYS A 777 -26.45 13.62 -17.54
N TYR A 778 -26.12 14.43 -16.54
CA TYR A 778 -25.14 14.05 -15.51
C TYR A 778 -25.77 13.60 -14.19
N GLY A 779 -27.06 13.92 -13.96
CA GLY A 779 -27.79 13.47 -12.77
C GLY A 779 -28.27 12.02 -12.82
N ALA A 780 -28.44 11.46 -14.01
CA ALA A 780 -28.80 10.04 -14.18
C ALA A 780 -27.65 9.03 -14.00
N LYS A 781 -26.42 9.53 -13.81
CA LYS A 781 -25.19 8.71 -13.66
C LYS A 781 -24.65 8.66 -12.22
N ALA A 782 -25.32 9.31 -11.25
CA ALA A 782 -24.96 9.33 -9.85
C ALA A 782 -25.46 8.10 -9.08
#